data_804e756a297a7c5b908d76b6e95ad16a
#
_entry.id   804e756a297a7c5b908d76b6e95ad16a
#
_cell.length_a   1.000
_cell.length_b   1.000
_cell.length_c   1.000
_cell.angle_alpha   90.00
_cell.angle_beta   90.00
_cell.angle_gamma   90.00
#
_symmetry.space_group_name_H-M   'P 1'
#
loop_
_entity.id
_entity.type
_entity.pdbx_description
1 polymer ?
#
loop_
_entity_poly.entity_id
_entity_poly.type
_entity_poly.pdbx_seq_one_letter_code
_entity_poly.pdbx_strand_id
1 'polypeptide(L)'
;MEIDKLENPFIKVTWDDIPENFTQERIKRVRSYFQNKYNSKNVTVLTRAIDRNSGDELDIDLDQNVMDTTYQRNLMSQFVMANDMGVDIDLIKRLDDKVNAKIADEVEIDTKYKRVYVKKIKFSNFLSFGDNNVLDVEKLGGITVIDSNPPNFGGKSVLAVDLILFLFFNTTTKTTKAIDIFNRFRKVNEVFVQGEVEIDGGEYIIVRKIKRKKTKKGDWSVSTSLEFLERKKDGSLQNFTGEQRRETEKFIKESIGTMNDFLLTVLSTAGNLESLIDSKPTERGNVLSRFIGLEILKDKEATCKQMYSEWSKKLISNVYNVEELKQGIKKENKEKENLFNENIDNGKNLKQLEVELVKNNKFRDGLISKKFVDIDIEIQKVNPRLVNESLEENNLNLENLNSKLKAYGDKEIPEEVDLEFLDLKTKDRDGTLHKKIQNTTNLKSLNKTLKNLIESEICPTCKQLLKDVDHTVEIESLKTEVGLLTTTIDVGEIKLSALNEEVENLTAKKTVFYEYEKEMLKKERVLLEIGKKELEINKIKQKLEKWESNKTKLEENADIDKKILTTDSKLDILKSDKDNLIREIEGNANSIKNSEDLITEYNIKISKIKKENEVEEIFRAYLTVFGKNGIIKTIVKSVVPKLNSELMRLLSDVTNFMVEIRVNDKNEVEFWMVDNDTGIEKLLVTGSGFEKTLSSLAIRTVLTKVSCLPRPNITVFDEVLGKVSNENLEQVGIFFSRVKDYFENVFLITHNPLVREWSDNIVTINKENNISNLR
;
A
#
# COMPACT_ATOMS: atom_id res chain seq x y z
N MET A 1 -14.72 34.85 -28.87
CA MET A 1 -16.14 34.81 -29.20
C MET A 1 -16.85 35.77 -28.27
N GLU A 2 -17.55 36.79 -28.80
CA GLU A 2 -18.26 37.75 -27.93
C GLU A 2 -19.55 37.09 -27.45
N ILE A 3 -19.71 36.87 -26.18
CA ILE A 3 -20.84 36.20 -25.52
C ILE A 3 -22.16 36.91 -25.85
N ASP A 4 -22.12 38.25 -26.06
CA ASP A 4 -23.28 39.07 -26.38
C ASP A 4 -23.93 38.78 -27.73
N LYS A 5 -23.31 37.94 -28.58
CA LYS A 5 -23.82 37.56 -29.90
C LYS A 5 -24.52 36.19 -29.93
N LEU A 6 -24.58 35.51 -28.81
CA LEU A 6 -25.19 34.19 -28.70
C LEU A 6 -26.61 34.31 -28.16
N GLU A 7 -27.55 33.58 -28.77
CA GLU A 7 -28.91 33.44 -28.22
C GLU A 7 -28.89 32.47 -27.03
N ASN A 8 -29.33 32.93 -25.84
CA ASN A 8 -29.39 32.18 -24.60
C ASN A 8 -28.10 31.38 -24.25
N PRO A 9 -26.95 32.04 -24.17
CA PRO A 9 -25.66 31.35 -23.96
C PRO A 9 -25.62 30.64 -22.61
N PHE A 10 -24.92 29.49 -22.56
CA PHE A 10 -24.56 28.87 -21.28
C PHE A 10 -23.38 29.64 -20.65
N ILE A 11 -23.66 30.26 -19.49
CA ILE A 11 -22.67 31.09 -18.82
C ILE A 11 -22.26 30.40 -17.52
N LYS A 12 -20.98 30.09 -17.40
CA LYS A 12 -20.38 29.61 -16.17
C LYS A 12 -19.58 30.76 -15.53
N VAL A 13 -20.01 31.19 -14.36
CA VAL A 13 -19.28 32.19 -13.57
C VAL A 13 -18.55 31.46 -12.46
N THR A 14 -17.23 31.55 -12.43
CA THR A 14 -16.44 31.07 -11.29
C THR A 14 -16.19 32.28 -10.39
N TRP A 15 -16.62 32.16 -9.13
CA TRP A 15 -16.43 33.19 -8.14
C TRP A 15 -15.50 32.67 -7.04
N ASP A 16 -14.29 33.20 -7.01
CA ASP A 16 -13.27 32.85 -6.05
C ASP A 16 -13.29 33.85 -4.90
N ASP A 17 -13.59 33.39 -3.69
CA ASP A 17 -13.62 34.22 -2.48
C ASP A 17 -13.46 33.35 -1.22
N ILE A 18 -13.36 33.99 -0.05
CA ILE A 18 -13.38 33.28 1.23
C ILE A 18 -14.76 32.67 1.51
N PRO A 19 -14.84 31.52 2.24
CA PRO A 19 -16.10 30.78 2.44
C PRO A 19 -17.24 31.64 3.01
N GLU A 20 -16.93 32.63 3.88
CA GLU A 20 -17.89 33.50 4.53
C GLU A 20 -18.62 34.42 3.53
N ASN A 21 -18.05 34.64 2.36
CA ASN A 21 -18.65 35.49 1.32
C ASN A 21 -19.66 34.76 0.44
N PHE A 22 -19.70 33.42 0.47
CA PHE A 22 -20.61 32.60 -0.33
C PHE A 22 -21.99 32.46 0.31
N THR A 23 -22.67 33.56 0.57
CA THR A 23 -24.06 33.49 1.03
C THR A 23 -25.01 33.25 -0.14
N GLN A 24 -26.09 32.50 0.09
CA GLN A 24 -27.14 32.22 -0.92
C GLN A 24 -27.67 33.49 -1.59
N GLU A 25 -27.80 34.56 -0.81
CA GLU A 25 -28.25 35.84 -1.33
C GLU A 25 -27.24 36.49 -2.29
N ARG A 26 -25.94 36.42 -1.97
CA ARG A 26 -24.90 36.95 -2.84
C ARG A 26 -24.78 36.13 -4.12
N ILE A 27 -24.84 34.79 -4.03
CA ILE A 27 -24.83 33.90 -5.19
C ILE A 27 -26.01 34.20 -6.13
N LYS A 28 -27.22 34.40 -5.57
CA LYS A 28 -28.40 34.80 -6.34
C LYS A 28 -28.19 36.14 -7.06
N ARG A 29 -27.63 37.14 -6.38
CA ARG A 29 -27.32 38.45 -7.00
C ARG A 29 -26.36 38.33 -8.15
N VAL A 30 -25.28 37.54 -7.99
CA VAL A 30 -24.30 37.30 -9.06
C VAL A 30 -24.96 36.59 -10.24
N ARG A 31 -25.76 35.55 -9.98
CA ARG A 31 -26.51 34.81 -11.03
C ARG A 31 -27.43 35.76 -11.80
N SER A 32 -28.28 36.50 -11.10
CA SER A 32 -29.21 37.45 -11.72
C SER A 32 -28.51 38.54 -12.52
N TYR A 33 -27.35 39.01 -12.04
CA TYR A 33 -26.57 40.01 -12.78
C TYR A 33 -26.14 39.46 -14.16
N PHE A 34 -25.59 38.24 -14.22
CA PHE A 34 -25.14 37.64 -15.47
C PHE A 34 -26.30 37.19 -16.36
N GLN A 35 -27.42 36.74 -15.77
CA GLN A 35 -28.66 36.43 -16.51
C GLN A 35 -29.17 37.67 -17.25
N ASN A 36 -29.27 38.80 -16.54
CA ASN A 36 -29.73 40.05 -17.13
C ASN A 36 -28.74 40.64 -18.12
N LYS A 37 -27.44 40.58 -17.82
CA LYS A 37 -26.40 41.14 -18.68
C LYS A 37 -26.30 40.47 -20.05
N TYR A 38 -26.49 39.16 -20.09
CA TYR A 38 -26.32 38.35 -21.32
C TYR A 38 -27.64 37.76 -21.80
N ASN A 39 -28.77 38.18 -21.25
CA ASN A 39 -30.09 37.66 -21.56
C ASN A 39 -30.14 36.12 -21.64
N SER A 40 -29.52 35.46 -20.66
CA SER A 40 -29.40 34.01 -20.57
C SER A 40 -30.08 33.45 -19.35
N LYS A 41 -30.93 32.40 -19.57
CA LYS A 41 -31.49 31.64 -18.44
C LYS A 41 -30.48 30.62 -17.87
N ASN A 42 -29.42 30.30 -18.59
CA ASN A 42 -28.48 29.23 -18.30
C ASN A 42 -27.20 29.79 -17.65
N VAL A 43 -27.30 30.38 -16.45
CA VAL A 43 -26.15 30.93 -15.71
C VAL A 43 -25.89 30.07 -14.48
N THR A 44 -24.73 29.45 -14.45
CA THR A 44 -24.22 28.71 -13.28
C THR A 44 -23.14 29.53 -12.57
N VAL A 45 -23.32 29.76 -11.29
CA VAL A 45 -22.30 30.39 -10.43
C VAL A 45 -21.63 29.29 -9.63
N LEU A 46 -20.35 29.06 -9.89
CA LEU A 46 -19.51 28.19 -9.11
C LEU A 46 -18.77 29.03 -8.08
N THR A 47 -18.95 28.73 -6.82
CA THR A 47 -18.21 29.33 -5.74
C THR A 47 -16.96 28.49 -5.46
N ARG A 48 -15.82 29.13 -5.44
CA ARG A 48 -14.53 28.50 -5.13
C ARG A 48 -13.96 29.17 -3.89
N ALA A 49 -13.92 28.42 -2.81
CA ALA A 49 -13.30 28.89 -1.57
C ALA A 49 -11.80 29.07 -1.79
N ILE A 50 -11.31 30.29 -1.63
CA ILE A 50 -9.87 30.56 -1.56
C ILE A 50 -9.47 30.23 -0.12
N ASP A 51 -8.82 29.09 0.05
CA ASP A 51 -8.11 28.80 1.29
C ASP A 51 -6.85 29.68 1.28
N ARG A 52 -6.75 30.66 2.19
CA ARG A 52 -5.58 31.57 2.27
C ARG A 52 -4.26 30.85 2.52
N ASN A 53 -4.31 29.52 2.79
CA ASN A 53 -3.16 28.66 3.03
C ASN A 53 -2.86 27.69 1.87
N SER A 54 -3.60 27.68 0.79
CA SER A 54 -3.25 26.89 -0.39
C SER A 54 -2.38 27.74 -1.31
N GLY A 55 -1.07 27.64 -1.13
CA GLY A 55 -0.13 28.03 -2.15
C GLY A 55 -0.48 27.37 -3.48
N ASP A 56 -0.18 28.06 -4.54
CA ASP A 56 -0.33 27.81 -5.97
C ASP A 56 -1.08 26.53 -6.40
N GLU A 57 -2.07 26.74 -7.28
CA GLU A 57 -2.78 25.65 -7.94
C GLU A 57 -1.78 24.76 -8.68
N LEU A 58 -1.82 23.47 -8.37
CA LEU A 58 -1.12 22.47 -9.17
C LEU A 58 -1.61 22.60 -10.62
N ASP A 59 -0.69 22.67 -11.57
CA ASP A 59 -1.01 22.63 -13.00
C ASP A 59 -1.42 21.20 -13.37
N ILE A 60 -2.74 20.93 -13.26
CA ILE A 60 -3.31 19.62 -13.56
C ILE A 60 -3.76 19.59 -15.01
N ASP A 61 -2.96 18.95 -15.82
CA ASP A 61 -3.34 18.61 -17.20
C ASP A 61 -4.29 17.40 -17.17
N LEU A 62 -5.58 17.67 -17.43
CA LEU A 62 -6.63 16.66 -17.41
C LEU A 62 -6.61 15.73 -18.64
N ASP A 63 -5.79 16.04 -19.64
CA ASP A 63 -5.60 15.19 -20.82
C ASP A 63 -4.49 14.15 -20.60
N GLN A 64 -3.71 14.29 -19.52
CA GLN A 64 -2.72 13.30 -19.09
C GLN A 64 -3.34 12.21 -18.21
N ASN A 65 -2.84 11.01 -18.40
CA ASN A 65 -3.31 9.86 -17.64
C ASN A 65 -2.75 9.85 -16.21
N VAL A 66 -3.63 9.92 -15.20
CA VAL A 66 -3.25 9.82 -13.78
C VAL A 66 -2.54 8.49 -13.44
N MET A 67 -2.73 7.46 -14.27
CA MET A 67 -2.03 6.18 -14.12
C MET A 67 -0.54 6.26 -14.54
N ASP A 68 -0.14 7.29 -15.32
CA ASP A 68 1.25 7.48 -15.73
C ASP A 68 2.14 7.89 -14.55
N THR A 69 3.16 7.08 -14.28
CA THR A 69 4.09 7.31 -13.18
C THR A 69 4.88 8.61 -13.31
N THR A 70 5.18 9.04 -14.53
CA THR A 70 5.89 10.29 -14.81
C THR A 70 5.01 11.48 -14.45
N TYR A 71 3.75 11.42 -14.83
CA TYR A 71 2.76 12.45 -14.49
C TYR A 71 2.51 12.51 -12.97
N GLN A 72 2.36 11.37 -12.31
CA GLN A 72 2.22 11.30 -10.86
C GLN A 72 3.40 11.95 -10.13
N ARG A 73 4.64 11.71 -10.60
CA ARG A 73 5.86 12.31 -10.05
C ARG A 73 5.93 13.80 -10.26
N ASN A 74 5.42 14.27 -11.39
CA ASN A 74 5.34 15.70 -11.68
C ASN A 74 4.38 16.39 -10.70
N LEU A 75 3.19 15.85 -10.52
CA LEU A 75 2.20 16.31 -9.54
C LEU A 75 2.75 16.26 -8.11
N MET A 76 3.43 15.18 -7.75
CA MET A 76 4.08 15.02 -6.45
C MET A 76 5.13 16.14 -6.21
N SER A 77 5.97 16.40 -7.21
CA SER A 77 7.01 17.44 -7.11
C SER A 77 6.39 18.82 -6.96
N GLN A 78 5.37 19.13 -7.76
CA GLN A 78 4.63 20.39 -7.67
C GLN A 78 3.97 20.57 -6.30
N PHE A 79 3.32 19.50 -5.77
CA PHE A 79 2.65 19.53 -4.47
C PHE A 79 3.64 19.78 -3.32
N VAL A 80 4.80 19.10 -3.35
CA VAL A 80 5.86 19.27 -2.33
C VAL A 80 6.41 20.70 -2.35
N MET A 81 6.63 21.26 -3.53
CA MET A 81 7.11 22.65 -3.70
C MET A 81 6.05 23.67 -3.25
N ALA A 82 4.80 23.50 -3.70
CA ALA A 82 3.71 24.43 -3.39
C ALA A 82 3.38 24.50 -1.88
N ASN A 83 3.63 23.42 -1.14
CA ASN A 83 3.35 23.34 0.30
C ASN A 83 4.61 23.54 1.17
N ASP A 84 5.76 23.89 0.59
CA ASP A 84 7.04 24.10 1.28
C ASP A 84 7.32 23.01 2.35
N MET A 85 7.25 21.76 1.93
CA MET A 85 7.32 20.63 2.87
C MET A 85 8.72 20.40 3.48
N GLY A 86 9.73 21.17 3.06
CA GLY A 86 11.09 21.10 3.61
C GLY A 86 11.83 19.79 3.34
N VAL A 87 11.34 18.94 2.45
CA VAL A 87 11.89 17.62 2.15
C VAL A 87 12.50 17.58 0.76
N ASP A 88 13.62 16.90 0.62
CA ASP A 88 14.27 16.71 -0.67
C ASP A 88 13.39 15.87 -1.62
N ILE A 89 13.05 16.47 -2.75
CA ILE A 89 12.19 15.86 -3.78
C ILE A 89 12.80 14.55 -4.32
N ASP A 90 14.11 14.45 -4.46
CA ASP A 90 14.76 13.25 -4.98
C ASP A 90 14.66 12.08 -4.00
N LEU A 91 14.64 12.36 -2.70
CA LEU A 91 14.41 11.33 -1.69
C LEU A 91 12.98 10.82 -1.71
N ILE A 92 12.00 11.71 -1.91
CA ILE A 92 10.59 11.29 -2.08
C ILE A 92 10.42 10.47 -3.37
N LYS A 93 11.08 10.85 -4.48
CA LYS A 93 11.07 10.07 -5.73
C LYS A 93 11.65 8.67 -5.54
N ARG A 94 12.75 8.53 -4.77
CA ARG A 94 13.31 7.22 -4.43
C ARG A 94 12.38 6.37 -3.58
N LEU A 95 11.61 7.00 -2.70
CA LEU A 95 10.55 6.28 -1.97
C LEU A 95 9.45 5.85 -2.92
N ASP A 96 9.04 6.71 -3.87
CA ASP A 96 8.05 6.39 -4.89
C ASP A 96 8.48 5.21 -5.77
N ASP A 97 9.79 5.11 -6.13
CA ASP A 97 10.33 3.96 -6.84
C ASP A 97 10.10 2.66 -6.07
N LYS A 98 10.38 2.68 -4.76
CA LYS A 98 10.18 1.50 -3.90
C LYS A 98 8.71 1.13 -3.73
N VAL A 99 7.84 2.14 -3.61
CA VAL A 99 6.39 1.93 -3.51
C VAL A 99 5.87 1.34 -4.83
N ASN A 100 6.26 1.92 -5.97
CA ASN A 100 5.85 1.42 -7.30
C ASN A 100 6.34 -0.01 -7.55
N ALA A 101 7.57 -0.34 -7.18
CA ALA A 101 8.10 -1.70 -7.30
C ALA A 101 7.25 -2.70 -6.50
N LYS A 102 6.85 -2.35 -5.28
CA LYS A 102 5.98 -3.20 -4.47
C LYS A 102 4.59 -3.38 -5.05
N ILE A 103 4.00 -2.30 -5.55
CA ILE A 103 2.69 -2.35 -6.23
C ILE A 103 2.79 -3.22 -7.48
N ALA A 104 3.86 -3.10 -8.26
CA ALA A 104 4.08 -3.90 -9.47
C ALA A 104 4.28 -5.40 -9.15
N ASP A 105 4.93 -5.75 -8.04
CA ASP A 105 5.07 -7.14 -7.59
C ASP A 105 3.72 -7.76 -7.16
N GLU A 106 2.79 -6.93 -6.67
CA GLU A 106 1.46 -7.37 -6.22
C GLU A 106 0.42 -7.36 -7.34
N VAL A 107 0.55 -6.44 -8.30
CA VAL A 107 -0.39 -6.22 -9.41
C VAL A 107 0.41 -5.91 -10.67
N GLU A 108 0.34 -6.75 -11.68
CA GLU A 108 0.77 -6.40 -13.04
C GLU A 108 -0.19 -5.31 -13.58
N ILE A 109 0.14 -4.06 -13.32
CA ILE A 109 -0.62 -2.92 -13.82
C ILE A 109 -0.07 -2.55 -15.20
N ASP A 110 -0.75 -2.98 -16.24
CA ASP A 110 -0.60 -2.36 -17.55
C ASP A 110 -1.33 -1.01 -17.52
N THR A 111 -0.56 0.07 -17.39
CA THR A 111 -1.06 1.43 -17.13
C THR A 111 -1.67 2.12 -18.34
N LYS A 112 -1.79 1.44 -19.47
CA LYS A 112 -2.36 2.02 -20.69
C LYS A 112 -3.83 1.63 -20.86
N TYR A 113 -4.65 2.65 -21.14
CA TYR A 113 -5.98 2.46 -21.66
C TYR A 113 -5.95 1.55 -22.88
N LYS A 114 -6.64 0.43 -22.81
CA LYS A 114 -6.88 -0.36 -24.01
C LYS A 114 -8.24 0.02 -24.58
N ARG A 115 -8.25 0.50 -25.80
CA ARG A 115 -9.49 0.64 -26.57
C ARG A 115 -9.90 -0.74 -27.04
N VAL A 116 -11.12 -1.12 -26.74
CA VAL A 116 -11.66 -2.43 -27.09
C VAL A 116 -12.79 -2.25 -28.08
N TYR A 117 -12.61 -2.71 -29.29
CA TYR A 117 -13.64 -2.71 -30.32
C TYR A 117 -14.14 -4.13 -30.54
N VAL A 118 -15.39 -4.37 -30.17
CA VAL A 118 -16.08 -5.60 -30.53
C VAL A 118 -16.60 -5.43 -31.96
N LYS A 119 -16.03 -6.18 -32.92
CA LYS A 119 -16.41 -6.11 -34.31
C LYS A 119 -17.57 -7.04 -34.63
N LYS A 120 -17.42 -8.31 -34.26
CA LYS A 120 -18.39 -9.35 -34.63
C LYS A 120 -18.40 -10.48 -33.61
N ILE A 121 -19.57 -10.97 -33.26
CA ILE A 121 -19.72 -12.15 -32.37
C ILE A 121 -20.55 -13.22 -33.11
N LYS A 122 -19.98 -14.40 -33.29
CA LYS A 122 -20.64 -15.61 -33.83
C LYS A 122 -20.91 -16.54 -32.65
N PHE A 123 -22.12 -17.05 -32.52
CA PHE A 123 -22.46 -17.89 -31.40
C PHE A 123 -23.55 -18.91 -31.74
N SER A 124 -23.51 -20.04 -31.05
CA SER A 124 -24.45 -21.14 -31.18
C SER A 124 -24.80 -21.78 -29.88
N ASN A 125 -26.05 -22.08 -29.65
CA ASN A 125 -26.60 -22.80 -28.49
C ASN A 125 -26.39 -22.12 -27.15
N PHE A 126 -26.21 -20.79 -27.19
CA PHE A 126 -25.93 -19.99 -26.00
C PHE A 126 -27.24 -19.52 -25.34
N LEU A 127 -27.48 -20.01 -24.13
CA LEU A 127 -28.68 -19.72 -23.33
C LEU A 127 -30.00 -19.96 -24.12
N SER A 128 -30.70 -18.89 -24.47
CA SER A 128 -31.96 -19.02 -25.25
C SER A 128 -31.73 -19.17 -26.75
N PHE A 129 -30.54 -18.90 -27.26
CA PHE A 129 -30.25 -18.86 -28.68
C PHE A 129 -29.97 -20.23 -29.29
N GLY A 130 -30.36 -20.37 -30.54
CA GLY A 130 -30.10 -21.55 -31.36
C GLY A 130 -28.74 -21.52 -32.07
N ASP A 131 -28.69 -22.15 -33.27
CA ASP A 131 -27.46 -22.26 -34.04
C ASP A 131 -27.17 -21.01 -34.86
N ASN A 132 -25.91 -20.82 -35.24
CA ASN A 132 -25.43 -19.93 -36.28
C ASN A 132 -25.92 -18.47 -36.19
N ASN A 133 -25.98 -17.94 -34.96
CA ASN A 133 -26.27 -16.54 -34.74
C ASN A 133 -25.04 -15.69 -34.94
N VAL A 134 -25.21 -14.50 -35.52
CA VAL A 134 -24.13 -13.53 -35.77
C VAL A 134 -24.62 -12.16 -35.35
N LEU A 135 -23.92 -11.56 -34.40
CA LEU A 135 -24.04 -10.15 -34.05
C LEU A 135 -22.88 -9.39 -34.71
N ASP A 136 -23.16 -8.64 -35.74
CA ASP A 136 -22.18 -7.85 -36.50
C ASP A 136 -22.23 -6.41 -36.02
N VAL A 137 -21.43 -6.11 -34.96
CA VAL A 137 -21.43 -4.80 -34.30
C VAL A 137 -20.84 -3.73 -35.19
N GLU A 138 -19.87 -4.07 -36.02
CA GLU A 138 -19.23 -3.13 -36.95
C GLU A 138 -20.21 -2.52 -37.94
N LYS A 139 -21.30 -3.23 -38.27
CA LYS A 139 -22.38 -2.74 -39.12
C LYS A 139 -23.45 -1.94 -38.37
N LEU A 140 -23.44 -1.96 -37.04
CA LEU A 140 -24.40 -1.29 -36.20
C LEU A 140 -23.76 0.00 -35.67
N GLY A 141 -23.85 1.08 -36.36
CA GLY A 141 -23.43 2.39 -35.87
C GLY A 141 -24.57 3.14 -35.18
N GLY A 142 -24.27 3.96 -34.19
CA GLY A 142 -25.26 4.80 -33.52
C GLY A 142 -26.16 4.04 -32.53
N ILE A 143 -27.44 4.39 -32.50
CA ILE A 143 -28.44 3.78 -31.62
C ILE A 143 -29.02 2.54 -32.27
N THR A 144 -28.86 1.41 -31.62
CA THR A 144 -29.44 0.13 -32.04
C THR A 144 -30.48 -0.33 -31.03
N VAL A 145 -31.73 -0.41 -31.39
CA VAL A 145 -32.78 -1.01 -30.57
C VAL A 145 -32.73 -2.52 -30.73
N ILE A 146 -32.63 -3.22 -29.60
CA ILE A 146 -32.73 -4.68 -29.56
C ILE A 146 -34.15 -5.05 -29.20
N ASP A 147 -34.85 -5.59 -30.17
CA ASP A 147 -36.24 -6.01 -30.04
C ASP A 147 -36.40 -7.53 -30.11
N SER A 148 -37.56 -8.02 -29.73
CA SER A 148 -37.83 -9.45 -29.77
C SER A 148 -39.26 -9.76 -30.11
N ASN A 149 -39.45 -10.79 -30.91
CA ASN A 149 -40.74 -11.34 -31.23
C ASN A 149 -40.81 -12.83 -30.79
N PRO A 150 -41.68 -13.17 -29.81
CA PRO A 150 -42.59 -12.29 -29.08
C PRO A 150 -41.86 -11.35 -28.10
N PRO A 151 -42.47 -10.22 -27.75
CA PRO A 151 -41.93 -9.31 -26.74
C PRO A 151 -41.65 -10.02 -25.43
N ASN A 152 -40.65 -9.57 -24.69
CA ASN A 152 -40.26 -10.01 -23.32
C ASN A 152 -39.62 -11.40 -23.17
N PHE A 153 -39.62 -12.24 -24.20
CA PHE A 153 -39.12 -13.61 -24.10
C PHE A 153 -37.97 -13.95 -25.04
N GLY A 154 -37.50 -12.99 -25.84
CA GLY A 154 -36.54 -13.25 -26.91
C GLY A 154 -35.09 -13.43 -26.45
N GLY A 155 -34.71 -12.95 -25.24
CA GLY A 155 -33.33 -12.99 -24.77
C GLY A 155 -32.54 -11.72 -25.16
N LYS A 156 -33.16 -10.56 -25.14
CA LYS A 156 -32.55 -9.24 -25.48
C LYS A 156 -31.32 -8.99 -24.62
N SER A 157 -31.41 -9.08 -23.29
CA SER A 157 -30.28 -8.90 -22.36
C SER A 157 -29.23 -10.01 -22.53
N VAL A 158 -29.64 -11.22 -22.98
CA VAL A 158 -28.69 -12.30 -23.30
C VAL A 158 -27.80 -11.88 -24.46
N LEU A 159 -28.36 -11.27 -25.49
CA LEU A 159 -27.62 -10.82 -26.64
C LEU A 159 -26.69 -9.64 -26.32
N ALA A 160 -27.24 -8.61 -25.69
CA ALA A 160 -26.51 -7.35 -25.47
C ALA A 160 -25.51 -7.39 -24.34
N VAL A 161 -25.72 -8.24 -23.34
CA VAL A 161 -24.93 -8.27 -22.10
C VAL A 161 -24.24 -9.62 -21.91
N ASP A 162 -25.03 -10.71 -21.77
CA ASP A 162 -24.48 -11.98 -21.35
C ASP A 162 -23.53 -12.58 -22.38
N LEU A 163 -23.77 -12.36 -23.65
CA LEU A 163 -22.91 -12.82 -24.73
C LEU A 163 -21.52 -12.17 -24.65
N ILE A 164 -21.47 -10.88 -24.41
CA ILE A 164 -20.23 -10.11 -24.29
C ILE A 164 -19.49 -10.51 -22.99
N LEU A 165 -20.22 -10.60 -21.88
CA LEU A 165 -19.66 -11.06 -20.61
C LEU A 165 -19.09 -12.47 -20.71
N PHE A 166 -19.78 -13.36 -21.41
CA PHE A 166 -19.28 -14.70 -21.61
C PHE A 166 -18.02 -14.72 -22.48
N LEU A 167 -18.03 -13.94 -23.55
CA LEU A 167 -16.86 -13.82 -24.44
C LEU A 167 -15.61 -13.42 -23.68
N PHE A 168 -15.68 -12.36 -22.87
CA PHE A 168 -14.51 -11.82 -22.18
C PHE A 168 -14.23 -12.48 -20.82
N PHE A 169 -15.25 -12.69 -20.00
CA PHE A 169 -15.09 -13.08 -18.61
C PHE A 169 -15.58 -14.50 -18.28
N ASN A 170 -16.05 -15.26 -19.28
CA ASN A 170 -16.57 -16.63 -19.10
C ASN A 170 -17.69 -16.70 -18.04
N THR A 171 -18.52 -15.70 -17.95
CA THR A 171 -19.62 -15.58 -17.01
C THR A 171 -20.83 -14.94 -17.68
N THR A 172 -21.98 -15.02 -17.03
CA THR A 172 -23.21 -14.35 -17.47
C THR A 172 -23.88 -13.70 -16.26
N THR A 173 -24.79 -12.75 -16.48
CA THR A 173 -25.63 -12.19 -15.39
C THR A 173 -26.62 -13.20 -14.84
N LYS A 174 -26.87 -14.29 -15.55
CA LYS A 174 -27.96 -15.25 -15.31
C LYS A 174 -27.51 -16.57 -14.72
N THR A 175 -26.30 -17.00 -14.98
CA THR A 175 -25.72 -18.22 -14.41
C THR A 175 -24.22 -18.17 -14.40
N THR A 176 -23.67 -18.84 -13.42
CA THR A 176 -22.23 -19.04 -13.29
C THR A 176 -21.85 -20.50 -13.56
N LYS A 177 -22.85 -21.39 -13.61
CA LYS A 177 -22.62 -22.80 -13.91
C LYS A 177 -22.58 -23.04 -15.41
N ALA A 178 -21.47 -23.52 -15.92
CA ALA A 178 -21.30 -23.81 -17.34
C ALA A 178 -22.37 -24.74 -17.92
N ILE A 179 -22.94 -25.63 -17.12
CA ILE A 179 -24.01 -26.53 -17.55
C ILE A 179 -25.31 -25.77 -17.89
N ASP A 180 -25.59 -24.68 -17.21
CA ASP A 180 -26.82 -23.91 -17.41
C ASP A 180 -26.74 -22.93 -18.60
N ILE A 181 -25.57 -22.78 -19.21
CA ILE A 181 -25.37 -21.96 -20.43
C ILE A 181 -25.92 -22.65 -21.67
N PHE A 182 -26.08 -23.99 -21.66
CA PHE A 182 -26.65 -24.71 -22.77
C PHE A 182 -28.11 -24.34 -22.99
N ASN A 183 -28.48 -24.19 -24.25
CA ASN A 183 -29.90 -24.02 -24.59
C ASN A 183 -30.71 -25.20 -24.01
N ARG A 184 -31.68 -24.89 -23.17
CA ARG A 184 -32.47 -25.90 -22.45
C ARG A 184 -33.46 -26.64 -23.33
N PHE A 185 -33.86 -26.06 -24.44
CA PHE A 185 -34.85 -26.62 -25.35
C PHE A 185 -34.21 -27.43 -26.48
N ARG A 186 -32.88 -27.51 -26.50
CA ARG A 186 -32.14 -28.25 -27.54
C ARG A 186 -31.28 -29.36 -26.91
N LYS A 187 -31.27 -30.52 -27.56
CA LYS A 187 -30.40 -31.61 -27.18
C LYS A 187 -29.02 -31.47 -27.81
N VAL A 188 -28.31 -30.41 -27.44
CA VAL A 188 -26.98 -30.10 -27.97
C VAL A 188 -25.89 -30.36 -26.95
N ASN A 189 -24.72 -30.73 -27.41
CA ASN A 189 -23.57 -31.04 -26.57
C ASN A 189 -22.46 -30.00 -26.60
N GLU A 190 -22.65 -28.93 -27.37
CA GLU A 190 -21.68 -27.87 -27.51
C GLU A 190 -22.36 -26.49 -27.52
N VAL A 191 -21.77 -25.56 -26.80
CA VAL A 191 -22.00 -24.12 -26.88
C VAL A 191 -20.75 -23.51 -27.48
N PHE A 192 -20.94 -22.64 -28.45
CA PHE A 192 -19.87 -21.96 -29.18
C PHE A 192 -20.08 -20.44 -29.15
N VAL A 193 -19.03 -19.69 -28.79
CA VAL A 193 -19.00 -18.24 -28.91
C VAL A 193 -17.62 -17.82 -29.41
N GLN A 194 -17.61 -17.08 -30.51
CA GLN A 194 -16.41 -16.50 -31.13
C GLN A 194 -16.60 -15.03 -31.30
N GLY A 195 -15.68 -14.21 -30.77
CA GLY A 195 -15.64 -12.78 -30.96
C GLY A 195 -14.42 -12.35 -31.77
N GLU A 196 -14.65 -11.52 -32.75
CA GLU A 196 -13.64 -10.76 -33.49
C GLU A 196 -13.56 -9.38 -32.83
N VAL A 197 -12.41 -9.07 -32.20
CA VAL A 197 -12.21 -7.87 -31.39
C VAL A 197 -10.92 -7.19 -31.80
N GLU A 198 -10.89 -5.88 -31.69
CA GLU A 198 -9.69 -5.08 -31.82
C GLU A 198 -9.32 -4.52 -30.43
N ILE A 199 -8.08 -4.68 -30.01
CA ILE A 199 -7.56 -4.18 -28.76
C ILE A 199 -6.32 -3.36 -29.07
N ASP A 200 -6.38 -2.04 -28.83
CA ASP A 200 -5.30 -1.07 -29.13
C ASP A 200 -4.74 -1.18 -30.56
N GLY A 201 -5.63 -1.39 -31.53
CA GLY A 201 -5.28 -1.52 -32.96
C GLY A 201 -4.75 -2.90 -33.37
N GLY A 202 -4.65 -3.85 -32.44
CA GLY A 202 -4.41 -5.27 -32.73
C GLY A 202 -5.72 -6.04 -32.94
N GLU A 203 -5.81 -6.86 -33.99
CA GLU A 203 -7.00 -7.68 -34.24
C GLU A 203 -6.85 -9.06 -33.58
N TYR A 204 -7.87 -9.44 -32.81
CA TYR A 204 -7.88 -10.70 -32.07
C TYR A 204 -9.17 -11.48 -32.31
N ILE A 205 -9.05 -12.79 -32.17
CA ILE A 205 -10.18 -13.73 -32.18
C ILE A 205 -10.19 -14.49 -30.89
N ILE A 206 -11.29 -14.33 -30.14
CA ILE A 206 -11.52 -15.06 -28.88
C ILE A 206 -12.56 -16.13 -29.15
N VAL A 207 -12.21 -17.40 -28.87
CA VAL A 207 -13.15 -18.52 -29.08
C VAL A 207 -13.36 -19.23 -27.75
N ARG A 208 -14.62 -19.30 -27.29
CA ARG A 208 -15.02 -20.07 -26.12
C ARG A 208 -15.96 -21.18 -26.53
N LYS A 209 -15.66 -22.39 -26.10
CA LYS A 209 -16.51 -23.56 -26.32
C LYS A 209 -16.80 -24.25 -24.98
N ILE A 210 -18.04 -24.64 -24.79
CA ILE A 210 -18.43 -25.48 -23.67
C ILE A 210 -18.96 -26.79 -24.26
N LYS A 211 -18.38 -27.92 -23.82
CA LYS A 211 -18.84 -29.26 -24.22
C LYS A 211 -19.37 -30.01 -23.01
N ARG A 212 -20.46 -30.72 -23.18
CA ARG A 212 -21.01 -31.59 -22.14
C ARG A 212 -21.08 -33.05 -22.60
N LYS A 213 -20.78 -33.95 -21.68
CA LYS A 213 -20.90 -35.41 -21.89
C LYS A 213 -21.61 -36.02 -20.71
N LYS A 214 -22.44 -37.04 -20.96
CA LYS A 214 -23.00 -37.87 -19.88
C LYS A 214 -21.91 -38.78 -19.31
N THR A 215 -21.76 -38.81 -18.01
CA THR A 215 -20.89 -39.73 -17.29
C THR A 215 -21.52 -41.10 -17.27
N LYS A 216 -20.74 -42.13 -16.91
CA LYS A 216 -21.28 -43.53 -16.73
C LYS A 216 -22.35 -43.59 -15.65
N LYS A 217 -22.38 -42.63 -14.71
CA LYS A 217 -23.40 -42.52 -13.64
C LYS A 217 -24.65 -41.73 -14.06
N GLY A 218 -24.72 -41.24 -15.30
CA GLY A 218 -25.83 -40.46 -15.80
C GLY A 218 -25.76 -38.98 -15.61
N ASP A 219 -24.81 -38.47 -14.83
CA ASP A 219 -24.58 -37.06 -14.58
C ASP A 219 -23.90 -36.36 -15.77
N TRP A 220 -24.06 -35.04 -15.88
CA TRP A 220 -23.38 -34.26 -16.89
C TRP A 220 -21.97 -33.84 -16.42
N SER A 221 -20.98 -34.20 -17.20
CA SER A 221 -19.62 -33.61 -17.11
C SER A 221 -19.51 -32.50 -18.15
N VAL A 222 -18.96 -31.35 -17.73
CA VAL A 222 -18.80 -30.16 -18.57
C VAL A 222 -17.33 -29.83 -18.68
N SER A 223 -16.86 -29.57 -19.90
CA SER A 223 -15.53 -29.05 -20.19
C SER A 223 -15.62 -27.71 -20.94
N THR A 224 -14.76 -26.78 -20.61
CA THR A 224 -14.66 -25.48 -21.24
C THR A 224 -13.30 -25.30 -21.89
N SER A 225 -13.26 -24.77 -23.12
CA SER A 225 -12.02 -24.39 -23.81
C SER A 225 -12.05 -22.90 -24.17
N LEU A 226 -10.86 -22.33 -24.24
CA LEU A 226 -10.62 -20.95 -24.62
C LEU A 226 -9.46 -20.95 -25.60
N GLU A 227 -9.64 -20.29 -26.75
CA GLU A 227 -8.59 -20.03 -27.72
C GLU A 227 -8.50 -18.50 -27.88
N PHE A 228 -7.28 -17.99 -27.96
CA PHE A 228 -6.99 -16.57 -28.17
C PHE A 228 -5.97 -16.44 -29.30
N LEU A 229 -6.41 -15.84 -30.41
CA LEU A 229 -5.66 -15.76 -31.65
C LEU A 229 -5.49 -14.29 -32.03
N GLU A 230 -4.30 -13.89 -32.43
CA GLU A 230 -4.05 -12.60 -33.07
C GLU A 230 -4.12 -12.77 -34.59
N ARG A 231 -4.83 -11.85 -35.26
CA ARG A 231 -4.82 -11.75 -36.73
C ARG A 231 -3.76 -10.73 -37.15
N LYS A 232 -2.70 -11.18 -37.80
CA LYS A 232 -1.67 -10.31 -38.33
C LYS A 232 -2.10 -9.57 -39.57
N LYS A 233 -1.37 -8.52 -39.96
CA LYS A 233 -1.64 -7.71 -41.17
C LYS A 233 -1.63 -8.49 -42.47
N ASP A 234 -0.91 -9.62 -42.49
CA ASP A 234 -0.89 -10.55 -43.64
C ASP A 234 -2.07 -11.53 -43.68
N GLY A 235 -2.97 -11.43 -42.71
CA GLY A 235 -4.13 -12.31 -42.54
C GLY A 235 -3.84 -13.63 -41.83
N SER A 236 -2.59 -13.91 -41.46
CA SER A 236 -2.22 -15.11 -40.70
C SER A 236 -2.71 -15.01 -39.26
N LEU A 237 -3.02 -16.18 -38.65
CA LEU A 237 -3.45 -16.26 -37.26
C LEU A 237 -2.28 -16.79 -36.41
N GLN A 238 -1.87 -15.99 -35.46
CA GLN A 238 -0.92 -16.40 -34.43
C GLN A 238 -1.69 -16.80 -33.18
N ASN A 239 -1.37 -17.99 -32.67
CA ASN A 239 -1.99 -18.49 -31.45
C ASN A 239 -1.30 -17.91 -30.21
N PHE A 240 -2.04 -17.15 -29.39
CA PHE A 240 -1.63 -16.60 -28.12
C PHE A 240 -2.28 -17.33 -26.93
N THR A 241 -2.90 -18.47 -27.20
CA THR A 241 -3.45 -19.32 -26.11
C THR A 241 -2.27 -19.83 -25.28
N GLY A 242 -2.21 -19.47 -24.01
CA GLY A 242 -1.20 -19.96 -23.08
C GLY A 242 -1.29 -21.47 -22.86
N GLU A 243 -0.24 -22.09 -22.32
CA GLU A 243 -0.22 -23.52 -22.02
C GLU A 243 -1.34 -23.90 -21.03
N GLN A 244 -1.66 -22.97 -20.12
CA GLN A 244 -2.80 -23.10 -19.21
C GLN A 244 -3.86 -22.04 -19.52
N ARG A 245 -5.12 -22.42 -19.45
CA ARG A 245 -6.25 -21.50 -19.62
C ARG A 245 -6.15 -20.25 -18.73
N ARG A 246 -5.56 -20.37 -17.54
CA ARG A 246 -5.36 -19.23 -16.63
C ARG A 246 -4.51 -18.12 -17.23
N GLU A 247 -3.49 -18.44 -18.00
CA GLU A 247 -2.62 -17.47 -18.66
C GLU A 247 -3.37 -16.67 -19.70
N THR A 248 -4.18 -17.36 -20.53
CA THR A 248 -5.02 -16.71 -21.52
C THR A 248 -6.10 -15.82 -20.87
N GLU A 249 -6.74 -16.29 -19.81
CA GLU A 249 -7.72 -15.51 -19.04
C GLU A 249 -7.06 -14.28 -18.38
N LYS A 250 -5.80 -14.44 -17.90
CA LYS A 250 -5.01 -13.34 -17.34
C LYS A 250 -4.76 -12.27 -18.40
N PHE A 251 -4.28 -12.66 -19.59
CA PHE A 251 -4.04 -11.75 -20.70
C PHE A 251 -5.31 -10.99 -21.13
N ILE A 252 -6.44 -11.67 -21.24
CA ILE A 252 -7.73 -11.03 -21.54
C ILE A 252 -8.08 -10.01 -20.45
N LYS A 253 -7.93 -10.39 -19.19
CA LYS A 253 -8.20 -9.51 -18.05
C LYS A 253 -7.30 -8.27 -18.02
N GLU A 254 -6.02 -8.43 -18.33
CA GLU A 254 -5.07 -7.32 -18.44
C GLU A 254 -5.42 -6.37 -19.60
N SER A 255 -5.97 -6.91 -20.67
CA SER A 255 -6.36 -6.12 -21.85
C SER A 255 -7.69 -5.38 -21.68
N ILE A 256 -8.66 -5.98 -20.99
CA ILE A 256 -10.07 -5.52 -20.95
C ILE A 256 -10.47 -5.01 -19.56
N GLY A 257 -9.62 -5.22 -18.54
CA GLY A 257 -9.93 -4.91 -17.15
C GLY A 257 -10.75 -5.99 -16.45
N THR A 258 -11.28 -5.67 -15.28
CA THR A 258 -12.14 -6.58 -14.52
C THR A 258 -13.56 -6.56 -15.07
N MET A 259 -14.32 -7.63 -14.84
CA MET A 259 -15.75 -7.67 -15.15
C MET A 259 -16.53 -6.50 -14.51
N ASN A 260 -16.17 -6.13 -13.29
CA ASN A 260 -16.83 -5.02 -12.61
C ASN A 260 -16.55 -3.67 -13.28
N ASP A 261 -15.32 -3.44 -13.77
CA ASP A 261 -14.97 -2.25 -14.52
C ASP A 261 -15.71 -2.19 -15.83
N PHE A 262 -15.75 -3.31 -16.55
CA PHE A 262 -16.48 -3.44 -17.79
C PHE A 262 -17.99 -3.19 -17.60
N LEU A 263 -18.61 -3.77 -16.58
CA LEU A 263 -20.03 -3.53 -16.27
C LEU A 263 -20.30 -2.08 -15.88
N LEU A 264 -19.37 -1.42 -15.19
CA LEU A 264 -19.50 -0.01 -14.85
C LEU A 264 -19.50 0.89 -16.10
N THR A 265 -18.71 0.57 -17.12
CA THR A 265 -18.58 1.39 -18.32
C THR A 265 -19.59 1.04 -19.41
N VAL A 266 -20.03 -0.23 -19.49
CA VAL A 266 -20.85 -0.73 -20.60
C VAL A 266 -22.31 -0.82 -20.24
N LEU A 267 -22.67 -1.30 -19.04
CA LEU A 267 -24.04 -1.69 -18.72
C LEU A 267 -24.74 -0.70 -17.81
N SER A 268 -25.84 -0.14 -18.30
CA SER A 268 -26.82 0.62 -17.51
C SER A 268 -28.13 -0.14 -17.45
N THR A 269 -28.56 -0.52 -16.25
CA THR A 269 -29.87 -1.12 -16.00
C THR A 269 -30.69 -0.21 -15.08
N ALA A 270 -31.99 -0.35 -15.05
CA ALA A 270 -32.85 0.39 -14.12
C ALA A 270 -32.41 0.24 -12.65
N GLY A 271 -31.93 -0.94 -12.25
CA GLY A 271 -31.48 -1.19 -10.88
C GLY A 271 -30.12 -0.60 -10.54
N ASN A 272 -29.15 -0.57 -11.47
CA ASN A 272 -27.83 -0.05 -11.18
C ASN A 272 -27.67 1.46 -11.42
N LEU A 273 -28.57 2.06 -12.17
CA LEU A 273 -28.55 3.51 -12.41
C LEU A 273 -28.77 4.31 -11.13
N GLU A 274 -29.81 4.02 -10.41
CA GLU A 274 -30.15 4.76 -9.20
C GLU A 274 -29.20 4.44 -8.04
N SER A 275 -28.60 3.26 -8.05
CA SER A 275 -27.66 2.86 -6.98
C SER A 275 -26.49 3.84 -6.81
N LEU A 276 -26.03 4.50 -7.88
CA LEU A 276 -25.00 5.52 -7.79
C LEU A 276 -25.49 6.78 -7.06
N ILE A 277 -26.74 7.20 -7.34
CA ILE A 277 -27.33 8.38 -6.70
C ILE A 277 -27.73 8.10 -5.27
N ASP A 278 -28.29 6.92 -5.00
CA ASP A 278 -28.77 6.52 -3.67
C ASP A 278 -27.66 6.01 -2.75
N SER A 279 -26.45 5.77 -3.27
CA SER A 279 -25.30 5.38 -2.47
C SER A 279 -24.83 6.49 -1.54
N LYS A 280 -24.08 6.13 -0.49
CA LYS A 280 -23.50 7.10 0.43
C LYS A 280 -22.48 8.01 -0.28
N PRO A 281 -22.29 9.26 0.16
CA PRO A 281 -21.34 10.20 -0.44
C PRO A 281 -19.90 9.65 -0.55
N THR A 282 -19.48 8.86 0.43
CA THR A 282 -18.17 8.17 0.40
C THR A 282 -18.08 7.10 -0.69
N GLU A 283 -19.16 6.37 -0.93
CA GLU A 283 -19.23 5.35 -2.00
C GLU A 283 -19.22 5.99 -3.38
N ARG A 284 -19.91 7.12 -3.55
CA ARG A 284 -19.86 7.94 -4.78
C ARG A 284 -18.44 8.42 -5.05
N GLY A 285 -17.74 8.88 -4.01
CA GLY A 285 -16.33 9.28 -4.10
C GLY A 285 -15.42 8.14 -4.53
N ASN A 286 -15.68 6.91 -4.09
CA ASN A 286 -14.94 5.73 -4.54
C ASN A 286 -15.21 5.40 -6.01
N VAL A 287 -16.47 5.47 -6.44
CA VAL A 287 -16.82 5.27 -7.85
C VAL A 287 -16.15 6.33 -8.73
N LEU A 288 -16.25 7.61 -8.36
CA LEU A 288 -15.58 8.69 -9.07
C LEU A 288 -14.06 8.48 -9.14
N SER A 289 -13.44 8.14 -8.00
CA SER A 289 -12.01 7.85 -7.93
C SER A 289 -11.60 6.73 -8.88
N ARG A 290 -12.42 5.70 -9.01
CA ARG A 290 -12.19 4.57 -9.89
C ARG A 290 -12.26 4.96 -11.35
N PHE A 291 -13.27 5.75 -11.75
CA PHE A 291 -13.36 6.27 -13.10
C PHE A 291 -12.17 7.16 -13.48
N ILE A 292 -11.70 8.01 -12.56
CA ILE A 292 -10.57 8.93 -12.80
C ILE A 292 -9.21 8.20 -12.70
N GLY A 293 -9.18 6.95 -12.20
CA GLY A 293 -7.93 6.19 -12.00
C GLY A 293 -7.15 6.56 -10.74
N LEU A 294 -7.83 7.17 -9.76
CA LEU A 294 -7.18 7.56 -8.48
C LEU A 294 -6.90 6.38 -7.54
N GLU A 295 -7.34 5.19 -7.90
CA GLU A 295 -7.08 3.98 -7.08
C GLU A 295 -5.59 3.73 -6.94
N ILE A 296 -4.80 3.93 -8.00
CA ILE A 296 -3.34 3.80 -7.94
C ILE A 296 -2.70 4.74 -6.89
N LEU A 297 -3.23 5.94 -6.72
CA LEU A 297 -2.73 6.88 -5.71
C LEU A 297 -3.11 6.44 -4.30
N LYS A 298 -4.29 5.83 -4.13
CA LYS A 298 -4.70 5.21 -2.85
C LYS A 298 -3.86 3.98 -2.54
N ASP A 299 -3.53 3.19 -3.54
CA ASP A 299 -2.66 2.02 -3.39
C ASP A 299 -1.25 2.46 -2.99
N LYS A 300 -0.74 3.56 -3.56
CA LYS A 300 0.52 4.18 -3.14
C LYS A 300 0.48 4.62 -1.68
N GLU A 301 -0.59 5.29 -1.26
CA GLU A 301 -0.78 5.66 0.14
C GLU A 301 -0.82 4.43 1.05
N ALA A 302 -1.61 3.41 0.70
CA ALA A 302 -1.77 2.19 1.47
C ALA A 302 -0.44 1.42 1.60
N THR A 303 0.25 1.22 0.47
CA THR A 303 1.56 0.56 0.43
C THR A 303 2.59 1.33 1.23
N CYS A 304 2.63 2.65 1.10
CA CYS A 304 3.55 3.49 1.88
C CYS A 304 3.23 3.45 3.38
N LYS A 305 1.95 3.47 3.79
CA LYS A 305 1.53 3.28 5.19
C LYS A 305 2.02 1.96 5.76
N GLN A 306 1.91 0.91 4.98
CA GLN A 306 2.41 -0.40 5.35
C GLN A 306 3.94 -0.37 5.54
N MET A 307 4.67 0.16 4.54
CA MET A 307 6.13 0.32 4.62
C MET A 307 6.55 1.16 5.83
N TYR A 308 5.86 2.26 6.09
CA TYR A 308 6.10 3.11 7.25
C TYR A 308 5.84 2.35 8.57
N SER A 309 4.72 1.64 8.67
CA SER A 309 4.38 0.85 9.86
C SER A 309 5.43 -0.22 10.17
N GLU A 310 5.99 -0.85 9.15
CA GLU A 310 7.01 -1.88 9.29
C GLU A 310 8.38 -1.30 9.63
N TRP A 311 8.72 -0.19 9.01
CA TRP A 311 9.94 0.55 9.29
C TRP A 311 9.92 1.14 10.71
N SER A 312 8.80 1.77 11.12
CA SER A 312 8.66 2.40 12.44
C SER A 312 8.79 1.43 13.60
N LYS A 313 8.45 0.16 13.41
CA LYS A 313 8.63 -0.89 14.44
C LYS A 313 10.09 -1.21 14.75
N LYS A 314 11.02 -0.87 13.85
CA LYS A 314 12.44 -1.21 13.91
C LYS A 314 13.33 -0.03 14.31
N LEU A 315 12.73 1.10 14.61
CA LEU A 315 13.47 2.31 14.93
C LEU A 315 14.27 2.14 16.23
N ILE A 316 15.49 2.63 16.19
CA ILE A 316 16.34 2.70 17.38
C ILE A 316 15.75 3.68 18.41
N SER A 317 15.04 4.71 17.93
CA SER A 317 14.30 5.67 18.74
C SER A 317 13.16 5.05 19.57
N ASN A 318 12.68 3.87 19.22
CA ASN A 318 11.71 3.13 20.04
C ASN A 318 12.32 2.61 21.36
N VAL A 319 13.65 2.47 21.40
CA VAL A 319 14.39 1.92 22.55
C VAL A 319 15.18 2.99 23.28
N TYR A 320 15.67 3.99 22.56
CA TYR A 320 16.58 5.01 23.09
C TYR A 320 16.02 6.42 22.87
N ASN A 321 15.99 7.19 23.96
CA ASN A 321 15.64 8.61 23.91
C ASN A 321 16.90 9.45 23.68
N VAL A 322 16.86 10.38 22.72
CA VAL A 322 18.00 11.27 22.41
C VAL A 322 18.41 12.11 23.62
N GLU A 323 17.47 12.56 24.44
CA GLU A 323 17.77 13.38 25.60
C GLU A 323 18.45 12.57 26.71
N GLU A 324 18.03 11.32 26.93
CA GLU A 324 18.68 10.39 27.85
C GLU A 324 20.11 10.05 27.38
N LEU A 325 20.30 9.82 26.07
CA LEU A 325 21.62 9.59 25.49
C LEU A 325 22.56 10.80 25.67
N LYS A 326 22.06 12.02 25.46
CA LYS A 326 22.82 13.25 25.73
C LYS A 326 23.15 13.45 27.20
N GLN A 327 22.23 13.10 28.11
CA GLN A 327 22.49 13.11 29.54
C GLN A 327 23.53 12.05 29.89
N GLY A 328 23.47 10.86 29.27
CA GLY A 328 24.52 9.85 29.39
C GLY A 328 25.88 10.39 28.96
N ILE A 329 25.97 11.01 27.79
CA ILE A 329 27.22 11.64 27.32
C ILE A 329 27.75 12.70 28.31
N LYS A 330 26.86 13.52 28.86
CA LYS A 330 27.24 14.53 29.85
C LYS A 330 27.80 13.88 31.12
N LYS A 331 27.18 12.81 31.59
CA LYS A 331 27.62 12.05 32.76
C LYS A 331 29.00 11.45 32.51
N GLU A 332 29.17 10.73 31.41
CA GLU A 332 30.44 10.10 31.06
C GLU A 332 31.58 11.11 30.85
N ASN A 333 31.29 12.26 30.21
CA ASN A 333 32.28 13.34 30.06
C ASN A 333 32.72 13.89 31.42
N LYS A 334 31.80 14.08 32.37
CA LYS A 334 32.12 14.56 33.71
C LYS A 334 32.96 13.53 34.49
N GLU A 335 32.60 12.25 34.36
CA GLU A 335 33.37 11.17 35.00
C GLU A 335 34.77 11.06 34.43
N LYS A 336 34.91 11.13 33.11
CA LYS A 336 36.18 11.19 32.38
C LYS A 336 37.04 12.37 32.84
N GLU A 337 36.46 13.55 32.95
CA GLU A 337 37.15 14.77 33.41
C GLU A 337 37.64 14.60 34.85
N ASN A 338 36.83 14.05 35.74
CA ASN A 338 37.21 13.78 37.11
C ASN A 338 38.39 12.80 37.21
N LEU A 339 38.28 11.67 36.50
CA LEU A 339 39.33 10.64 36.44
C LEU A 339 40.62 11.18 35.78
N PHE A 340 40.50 12.02 34.79
CA PHE A 340 41.63 12.66 34.16
C PHE A 340 42.37 13.61 35.12
N ASN A 341 41.65 14.41 35.87
CA ASN A 341 42.22 15.30 36.91
C ASN A 341 42.85 14.49 38.03
N GLU A 342 42.21 13.42 38.47
CA GLU A 342 42.78 12.51 39.48
C GLU A 342 44.07 11.87 38.97
N ASN A 343 44.13 11.46 37.73
CA ASN A 343 45.36 10.91 37.13
C ASN A 343 46.47 11.95 37.02
N ILE A 344 46.15 13.23 36.79
CA ILE A 344 47.17 14.30 36.84
C ILE A 344 47.75 14.42 38.27
N ASP A 345 46.89 14.40 39.28
CA ASP A 345 47.34 14.53 40.67
C ASP A 345 48.07 13.27 41.13
N ASN A 346 47.60 12.09 40.78
CA ASN A 346 48.28 10.84 40.99
C ASN A 346 49.64 10.80 40.28
N GLY A 347 49.73 11.36 39.07
CA GLY A 347 51.00 11.51 38.34
C GLY A 347 52.02 12.43 39.05
N LYS A 348 51.55 13.52 39.68
CA LYS A 348 52.40 14.39 40.52
C LYS A 348 52.89 13.65 41.79
N ASN A 349 52.00 12.97 42.44
CA ASN A 349 52.29 12.16 43.64
C ASN A 349 53.27 11.03 43.30
N LEU A 350 53.10 10.38 42.15
CA LEU A 350 54.02 9.35 41.68
C LEU A 350 55.45 9.87 41.49
N LYS A 351 55.60 11.06 40.89
CA LYS A 351 56.90 11.72 40.74
C LYS A 351 57.55 12.06 42.10
N GLN A 352 56.74 12.52 43.06
CA GLN A 352 57.24 12.80 44.39
C GLN A 352 57.71 11.52 45.11
N LEU A 353 56.94 10.44 45.03
CA LEU A 353 57.31 9.13 45.57
C LEU A 353 58.56 8.58 44.90
N GLU A 354 58.74 8.75 43.57
CA GLU A 354 59.94 8.37 42.86
C GLU A 354 61.19 9.13 43.36
N VAL A 355 61.06 10.44 43.60
CA VAL A 355 62.14 11.25 44.17
C VAL A 355 62.46 10.78 45.60
N GLU A 356 61.44 10.48 46.40
CA GLU A 356 61.68 9.95 47.79
C GLU A 356 62.28 8.55 47.75
N LEU A 357 61.84 7.67 46.83
CA LEU A 357 62.43 6.37 46.61
C LEU A 357 63.91 6.46 46.26
N VAL A 358 64.24 7.34 45.31
CA VAL A 358 65.64 7.59 44.91
C VAL A 358 66.49 8.09 46.06
N LYS A 359 65.96 9.03 46.91
CA LYS A 359 66.60 9.56 48.06
C LYS A 359 66.84 8.51 49.15
N ASN A 360 65.81 7.71 49.45
CA ASN A 360 65.92 6.65 50.46
C ASN A 360 66.82 5.48 49.98
N ASN A 361 66.78 5.17 48.68
CA ASN A 361 67.69 4.18 48.07
C ASN A 361 69.16 4.62 48.17
N LYS A 362 69.50 5.90 47.86
CA LYS A 362 70.85 6.43 48.03
C LYS A 362 71.30 6.37 49.46
N PHE A 363 70.40 6.72 50.42
CA PHE A 363 70.71 6.62 51.85
C PHE A 363 70.99 5.16 52.28
N ARG A 364 70.13 4.25 51.80
CA ARG A 364 70.25 2.82 52.04
C ARG A 364 71.55 2.26 51.44
N ASP A 365 71.89 2.63 50.18
CA ASP A 365 73.09 2.21 49.49
C ASP A 365 74.35 2.71 50.23
N GLY A 366 74.27 3.95 50.78
CA GLY A 366 75.31 4.45 51.69
C GLY A 366 75.44 3.70 52.99
N LEU A 367 74.36 3.11 53.53
CA LEU A 367 74.40 2.19 54.65
C LEU A 367 74.92 0.80 54.24
N ILE A 368 74.55 0.33 53.06
CA ILE A 368 75.00 -0.97 52.55
C ILE A 368 76.49 -0.97 52.20
N SER A 369 77.01 0.15 51.67
CA SER A 369 78.45 0.28 51.41
C SER A 369 79.30 0.25 52.68
N LYS A 370 78.65 0.42 53.79
CA LYS A 370 79.27 0.26 55.15
C LYS A 370 79.18 -1.18 55.66
N LYS A 371 78.43 -2.04 54.96
CA LYS A 371 78.33 -3.45 55.28
C LYS A 371 79.43 -4.26 54.61
N PHE A 372 79.72 -5.38 55.20
CA PHE A 372 80.60 -6.40 54.60
C PHE A 372 80.00 -6.85 53.26
N VAL A 373 80.82 -6.82 52.22
CA VAL A 373 80.42 -6.84 50.82
C VAL A 373 79.92 -8.21 50.30
N ASP A 374 79.89 -9.21 51.12
CA ASP A 374 79.62 -10.57 50.69
C ASP A 374 78.20 -11.08 50.84
N ILE A 375 77.25 -10.21 51.18
CA ILE A 375 75.86 -10.65 51.39
C ILE A 375 74.92 -10.03 50.34
N ASP A 376 74.25 -10.85 49.60
CA ASP A 376 73.23 -10.41 48.63
C ASP A 376 72.09 -9.64 49.33
N ILE A 377 72.01 -8.34 49.00
CA ILE A 377 71.16 -7.34 49.65
C ILE A 377 69.65 -7.67 49.51
N GLU A 378 69.29 -8.30 48.38
CA GLU A 378 67.84 -8.67 48.15
C GLU A 378 67.40 -9.79 49.05
N ILE A 379 68.31 -10.70 49.40
CA ILE A 379 68.06 -11.88 50.28
C ILE A 379 67.89 -11.47 51.75
N GLN A 380 68.59 -10.43 52.16
CA GLN A 380 68.51 -9.94 53.53
C GLN A 380 67.12 -9.35 53.90
N LYS A 381 66.33 -9.00 52.90
CA LYS A 381 65.05 -8.35 53.02
C LYS A 381 63.83 -9.26 52.91
N VAL A 382 64.02 -10.50 52.51
CA VAL A 382 62.94 -11.44 52.34
C VAL A 382 62.44 -11.96 53.73
N ASN A 383 61.18 -11.71 54.02
CA ASN A 383 60.53 -12.41 55.11
C ASN A 383 59.80 -13.65 54.55
N PRO A 384 60.36 -14.86 54.83
CA PRO A 384 59.83 -16.09 54.19
C PRO A 384 58.44 -16.43 54.61
N ARG A 385 57.96 -15.95 55.74
CA ARG A 385 56.60 -16.20 56.22
C ARG A 385 55.57 -15.43 55.37
N LEU A 386 55.82 -14.13 55.18
CA LEU A 386 54.88 -13.27 54.42
C LEU A 386 54.83 -13.64 52.91
N VAL A 387 55.98 -14.10 52.39
CA VAL A 387 56.08 -14.51 51.01
C VAL A 387 55.30 -15.81 50.75
N ASN A 388 55.34 -16.78 51.66
CA ASN A 388 54.55 -18.01 51.62
C ASN A 388 53.06 -17.76 51.72
N GLU A 389 52.62 -16.88 52.67
CA GLU A 389 51.22 -16.49 52.82
C GLU A 389 50.66 -15.85 51.54
N SER A 390 51.45 -14.96 50.88
CA SER A 390 51.06 -14.32 49.61
C SER A 390 50.98 -15.31 48.43
N LEU A 391 51.79 -16.35 48.43
CA LEU A 391 51.75 -17.40 47.41
C LEU A 391 50.48 -18.23 47.50
N GLU A 392 50.02 -18.56 48.68
CA GLU A 392 48.79 -19.32 48.93
C GLU A 392 47.55 -18.52 48.50
N GLU A 393 47.49 -17.23 48.85
CA GLU A 393 46.35 -16.37 48.55
C GLU A 393 46.18 -16.16 47.00
N ASN A 394 47.32 -15.96 46.31
CA ASN A 394 47.25 -15.80 44.85
C ASN A 394 46.85 -17.09 44.12
N ASN A 395 47.28 -18.26 44.62
CA ASN A 395 46.84 -19.54 44.08
C ASN A 395 45.33 -19.76 44.25
N LEU A 396 44.78 -19.43 45.44
CA LEU A 396 43.34 -19.55 45.68
C LEU A 396 42.50 -18.64 44.76
N ASN A 397 42.98 -17.41 44.57
CA ASN A 397 42.31 -16.47 43.67
C ASN A 397 42.30 -16.94 42.21
N LEU A 398 43.42 -17.57 41.75
CA LEU A 398 43.53 -18.15 40.43
C LEU A 398 42.55 -19.33 40.22
N GLU A 399 42.40 -20.20 41.23
CA GLU A 399 41.46 -21.31 41.19
C GLU A 399 39.99 -20.82 41.07
N ASN A 400 39.66 -19.75 41.81
CA ASN A 400 38.33 -19.16 41.75
C ASN A 400 38.00 -18.55 40.37
N LEU A 401 38.98 -17.88 39.75
CA LEU A 401 38.81 -17.33 38.41
C LEU A 401 38.65 -18.42 37.32
N ASN A 402 39.46 -19.49 37.43
CA ASN A 402 39.35 -20.63 36.52
C ASN A 402 38.01 -21.37 36.65
N SER A 403 37.47 -21.43 37.89
CA SER A 403 36.15 -22.00 38.12
C SER A 403 35.04 -21.19 37.47
N LYS A 404 35.13 -19.86 37.52
CA LYS A 404 34.18 -18.94 36.85
C LYS A 404 34.27 -19.07 35.33
N LEU A 405 35.47 -19.22 34.78
CA LEU A 405 35.66 -19.38 33.32
C LEU A 405 35.01 -20.66 32.80
N LYS A 406 35.17 -21.78 33.56
CA LYS A 406 34.53 -23.06 33.20
C LYS A 406 33.02 -23.01 33.19
N ALA A 407 32.40 -22.12 33.97
CA ALA A 407 30.96 -21.96 34.02
C ALA A 407 30.36 -21.35 32.72
N TYR A 408 31.17 -20.68 31.90
CA TYR A 408 30.70 -20.08 30.66
C TYR A 408 30.60 -21.05 29.49
N GLY A 409 31.16 -22.25 29.55
CA GLY A 409 31.03 -23.29 28.49
C GLY A 409 31.28 -22.79 27.07
N ASP A 410 31.31 -23.70 26.16
CA ASP A 410 31.28 -23.35 24.71
C ASP A 410 29.83 -23.46 24.25
N LYS A 411 29.27 -22.34 23.87
CA LYS A 411 27.91 -22.28 23.32
C LYS A 411 28.01 -22.17 21.81
N GLU A 412 27.17 -22.90 21.13
CA GLU A 412 27.05 -22.78 19.67
C GLU A 412 26.52 -21.39 19.30
N ILE A 413 27.05 -20.85 18.22
CA ILE A 413 26.64 -19.53 17.72
C ILE A 413 25.23 -19.69 17.12
N PRO A 414 24.23 -18.98 17.64
CA PRO A 414 22.91 -18.99 17.02
C PRO A 414 22.95 -18.42 15.61
N GLU A 415 22.06 -18.90 14.78
CA GLU A 415 21.91 -18.46 13.41
C GLU A 415 21.49 -16.99 13.36
N GLU A 416 22.24 -16.18 12.64
CA GLU A 416 21.94 -14.76 12.45
C GLU A 416 20.66 -14.60 11.62
N VAL A 417 19.81 -13.74 12.05
CA VAL A 417 18.53 -13.52 11.37
C VAL A 417 18.64 -12.32 10.44
N ASP A 418 18.43 -12.57 9.18
CA ASP A 418 18.29 -11.50 8.18
C ASP A 418 17.03 -10.65 8.48
N LEU A 419 17.28 -9.45 8.97
CA LEU A 419 16.21 -8.53 9.37
C LEU A 419 15.42 -8.00 8.18
N GLU A 420 16.05 -7.89 6.98
CA GLU A 420 15.37 -7.48 5.76
C GLU A 420 14.41 -8.58 5.29
N PHE A 421 14.83 -9.83 5.45
CA PHE A 421 13.99 -10.99 5.12
C PHE A 421 12.78 -11.11 6.06
N LEU A 422 12.96 -10.89 7.36
CA LEU A 422 11.86 -10.86 8.33
C LEU A 422 10.85 -9.76 8.00
N ASP A 423 11.34 -8.60 7.59
CA ASP A 423 10.53 -7.46 7.20
C ASP A 423 9.72 -7.75 5.93
N LEU A 424 10.38 -8.35 4.93
CA LEU A 424 9.73 -8.77 3.69
C LEU A 424 8.55 -9.72 3.98
N LYS A 425 8.77 -10.73 4.84
CA LYS A 425 7.73 -11.70 5.20
C LYS A 425 6.58 -11.09 5.98
N THR A 426 6.87 -10.12 6.84
CA THR A 426 5.84 -9.39 7.57
C THR A 426 4.97 -8.56 6.63
N LYS A 427 5.57 -7.95 5.61
CA LYS A 427 4.86 -7.19 4.56
C LYS A 427 3.95 -8.08 3.72
N ASP A 428 4.45 -9.23 3.31
CA ASP A 428 3.67 -10.20 2.54
C ASP A 428 2.45 -10.71 3.33
N ARG A 429 2.62 -10.92 4.64
CA ARG A 429 1.53 -11.29 5.56
C ARG A 429 0.45 -10.21 5.60
N ASP A 430 0.86 -8.97 5.82
CA ASP A 430 -0.08 -7.86 6.00
C ASP A 430 -0.81 -7.52 4.68
N GLY A 431 -0.11 -7.65 3.54
CA GLY A 431 -0.72 -7.51 2.22
C GLY A 431 -1.77 -8.61 1.93
N THR A 432 -1.49 -9.83 2.36
CA THR A 432 -2.41 -10.96 2.20
C THR A 432 -3.65 -10.80 3.08
N LEU A 433 -3.45 -10.32 4.32
CA LEU A 433 -4.54 -10.01 5.25
C LEU A 433 -5.48 -8.94 4.70
N HIS A 434 -4.90 -7.87 4.13
CA HIS A 434 -5.69 -6.77 3.56
C HIS A 434 -6.58 -7.23 2.40
N LYS A 435 -6.02 -8.04 1.49
CA LYS A 435 -6.78 -8.63 0.38
C LYS A 435 -7.92 -9.54 0.87
N LYS A 436 -7.68 -10.33 1.92
CA LYS A 436 -8.70 -11.17 2.53
C LYS A 436 -9.87 -10.34 3.07
N ILE A 437 -9.57 -9.26 3.80
CA ILE A 437 -10.59 -8.37 4.38
C ILE A 437 -11.44 -7.73 3.27
N GLN A 438 -10.80 -7.25 2.20
CA GLN A 438 -11.47 -6.65 1.06
C GLN A 438 -12.43 -7.63 0.36
N ASN A 439 -11.93 -8.83 0.08
CA ASN A 439 -12.73 -9.88 -0.55
C ASN A 439 -13.90 -10.32 0.33
N THR A 440 -13.70 -10.40 1.64
CA THR A 440 -14.76 -10.73 2.60
C THR A 440 -15.86 -9.67 2.64
N THR A 441 -15.48 -8.40 2.48
CA THR A 441 -16.43 -7.29 2.43
C THR A 441 -17.28 -7.34 1.15
N ASN A 442 -16.61 -7.62 0.02
CA ASN A 442 -17.29 -7.79 -1.26
C ASN A 442 -18.26 -8.99 -1.24
N LEU A 443 -17.84 -10.10 -0.66
CA LEU A 443 -18.67 -11.29 -0.49
C LEU A 443 -19.96 -11.01 0.30
N LYS A 444 -19.83 -10.22 1.39
CA LYS A 444 -20.99 -9.80 2.19
C LYS A 444 -21.99 -8.96 1.39
N SER A 445 -21.47 -8.05 0.55
CA SER A 445 -22.33 -7.20 -0.29
C SER A 445 -23.07 -8.00 -1.35
N LEU A 446 -22.38 -8.92 -2.01
CA LEU A 446 -22.94 -9.81 -3.01
C LEU A 446 -24.00 -10.76 -2.43
N ASN A 447 -23.73 -11.35 -1.28
CA ASN A 447 -24.69 -12.20 -0.57
C ASN A 447 -25.97 -11.45 -0.17
N LYS A 448 -25.83 -10.16 0.18
CA LYS A 448 -26.97 -9.30 0.49
C LYS A 448 -27.83 -9.01 -0.75
N THR A 449 -27.16 -8.77 -1.88
CA THR A 449 -27.83 -8.56 -3.17
C THR A 449 -28.56 -9.84 -3.64
N LEU A 450 -27.87 -10.96 -3.53
CA LEU A 450 -28.43 -12.27 -3.86
C LEU A 450 -29.68 -12.61 -3.02
N LYS A 451 -29.60 -12.31 -1.72
CA LYS A 451 -30.73 -12.54 -0.79
C LYS A 451 -31.94 -11.70 -1.16
N ASN A 452 -31.71 -10.43 -1.52
CA ASN A 452 -32.77 -9.52 -1.91
C ASN A 452 -33.47 -9.96 -3.22
N LEU A 453 -32.73 -10.57 -4.16
CA LEU A 453 -33.25 -11.08 -5.41
C LEU A 453 -34.04 -12.41 -5.21
N ILE A 454 -33.70 -13.20 -4.20
CA ILE A 454 -34.34 -14.47 -3.90
C ILE A 454 -35.63 -14.27 -3.07
N GLU A 455 -35.65 -13.29 -2.18
CA GLU A 455 -36.73 -13.13 -1.18
C GLU A 455 -37.85 -12.15 -1.61
N SER A 456 -37.71 -11.44 -2.75
CA SER A 456 -38.72 -10.45 -3.14
C SER A 456 -39.67 -10.96 -4.21
N GLU A 457 -40.88 -11.23 -3.82
CA GLU A 457 -41.99 -11.54 -4.74
C GLU A 457 -42.51 -10.31 -5.52
N ILE A 458 -42.05 -9.14 -5.19
CA ILE A 458 -42.54 -7.87 -5.75
C ILE A 458 -41.36 -6.96 -6.06
N CYS A 459 -41.33 -6.37 -7.23
CA CYS A 459 -40.30 -5.38 -7.61
C CYS A 459 -40.29 -4.21 -6.61
N PRO A 460 -39.16 -3.92 -5.97
CA PRO A 460 -39.08 -2.87 -4.95
C PRO A 460 -39.31 -1.48 -5.53
N THR A 461 -39.18 -1.30 -6.84
CA THR A 461 -39.24 0.00 -7.50
C THR A 461 -40.63 0.32 -8.08
N CYS A 462 -41.31 -0.65 -8.70
CA CYS A 462 -42.62 -0.41 -9.33
C CYS A 462 -43.78 -1.18 -8.68
N LYS A 463 -43.56 -1.98 -7.68
CA LYS A 463 -44.56 -2.77 -6.90
C LYS A 463 -45.43 -3.73 -7.73
N GLN A 464 -45.00 -4.12 -8.91
CA GLN A 464 -45.65 -5.16 -9.70
C GLN A 464 -45.14 -6.54 -9.31
N LEU A 465 -46.02 -7.52 -9.37
CA LEU A 465 -45.68 -8.94 -9.09
C LEU A 465 -44.68 -9.45 -10.14
N LEU A 466 -43.57 -9.96 -9.67
CA LEU A 466 -42.45 -10.51 -10.48
C LEU A 466 -42.75 -11.92 -11.02
N LYS A 467 -44.02 -12.34 -11.06
CA LYS A 467 -44.38 -13.73 -11.43
C LYS A 467 -44.05 -14.13 -12.87
N ASP A 468 -43.68 -13.19 -13.72
CA ASP A 468 -43.47 -13.42 -15.14
C ASP A 468 -42.04 -13.04 -15.62
N VAL A 469 -41.13 -12.77 -14.73
CA VAL A 469 -39.72 -12.48 -15.07
C VAL A 469 -38.83 -13.56 -14.45
N ASP A 470 -38.26 -14.36 -15.31
CA ASP A 470 -37.30 -15.39 -14.89
C ASP A 470 -35.94 -14.74 -14.52
N HIS A 471 -35.77 -14.48 -13.25
CA HIS A 471 -34.49 -14.02 -12.69
C HIS A 471 -33.50 -15.15 -12.41
N THR A 472 -33.82 -16.36 -12.82
CA THR A 472 -33.04 -17.57 -12.50
C THR A 472 -31.60 -17.42 -12.90
N VAL A 473 -31.37 -16.76 -14.01
CA VAL A 473 -30.03 -16.60 -14.59
C VAL A 473 -29.22 -15.49 -13.92
N GLU A 474 -29.90 -14.48 -13.42
CA GLU A 474 -29.24 -13.38 -12.67
C GLU A 474 -28.83 -13.86 -11.25
N ILE A 475 -29.67 -14.67 -10.64
CA ILE A 475 -29.39 -15.33 -9.36
C ILE A 475 -28.24 -16.33 -9.49
N GLU A 476 -28.17 -17.07 -10.58
CA GLU A 476 -27.16 -18.08 -10.83
C GLU A 476 -25.79 -17.46 -11.16
N SER A 477 -25.78 -16.33 -11.84
CA SER A 477 -24.59 -15.50 -12.04
C SER A 477 -24.00 -15.01 -10.70
N LEU A 478 -24.83 -14.44 -9.85
CA LEU A 478 -24.38 -13.95 -8.54
C LEU A 478 -23.91 -15.09 -7.62
N LYS A 479 -24.53 -16.28 -7.69
CA LYS A 479 -24.07 -17.44 -6.92
C LYS A 479 -22.67 -17.91 -7.31
N THR A 480 -22.30 -17.81 -8.58
CA THR A 480 -20.94 -18.20 -8.99
C THR A 480 -19.91 -17.16 -8.59
N GLU A 481 -20.28 -15.88 -8.68
CA GLU A 481 -19.39 -14.83 -8.22
C GLU A 481 -19.11 -14.93 -6.71
N VAL A 482 -20.14 -15.26 -5.93
CA VAL A 482 -20.02 -15.60 -4.50
C VAL A 482 -19.11 -16.82 -4.31
N GLY A 483 -19.28 -17.87 -5.12
CA GLY A 483 -18.43 -19.07 -5.07
C GLY A 483 -16.96 -18.78 -5.35
N LEU A 484 -16.70 -17.97 -6.37
CA LEU A 484 -15.33 -17.59 -6.75
C LEU A 484 -14.65 -16.73 -5.67
N LEU A 485 -15.41 -15.80 -5.10
CA LEU A 485 -14.89 -14.96 -4.02
C LEU A 485 -14.61 -15.78 -2.76
N THR A 486 -15.46 -16.75 -2.45
CA THR A 486 -15.29 -17.62 -1.31
C THR A 486 -14.01 -18.44 -1.44
N THR A 487 -13.80 -19.07 -2.60
CA THR A 487 -12.56 -19.84 -2.85
C THR A 487 -11.30 -18.96 -2.80
N THR A 488 -11.40 -17.71 -3.24
CA THR A 488 -10.28 -16.75 -3.17
C THR A 488 -9.95 -16.37 -1.72
N ILE A 489 -10.96 -16.28 -0.87
CA ILE A 489 -10.79 -16.03 0.57
C ILE A 489 -10.13 -17.22 1.24
N ASP A 490 -10.59 -18.44 0.95
CA ASP A 490 -10.05 -19.68 1.52
C ASP A 490 -8.56 -19.87 1.16
N VAL A 491 -8.21 -19.63 -0.11
CA VAL A 491 -6.81 -19.66 -0.55
C VAL A 491 -5.97 -18.59 0.15
N GLY A 492 -6.55 -17.39 0.33
CA GLY A 492 -5.94 -16.31 1.08
C GLY A 492 -5.70 -16.68 2.55
N GLU A 493 -6.59 -17.44 3.15
CA GLU A 493 -6.50 -17.88 4.54
C GLU A 493 -5.37 -18.89 4.76
N ILE A 494 -5.25 -19.85 3.86
CA ILE A 494 -4.16 -20.83 3.90
C ILE A 494 -2.80 -20.13 3.77
N LYS A 495 -2.70 -19.19 2.82
CA LYS A 495 -1.46 -18.44 2.62
C LYS A 495 -1.12 -17.55 3.82
N LEU A 496 -2.12 -16.94 4.43
CA LEU A 496 -1.93 -16.10 5.61
C LEU A 496 -1.44 -16.91 6.82
N SER A 497 -1.99 -18.13 7.00
CA SER A 497 -1.55 -19.04 8.07
C SER A 497 -0.08 -19.41 7.95
N ALA A 498 0.36 -19.75 6.74
CA ALA A 498 1.77 -20.08 6.48
C ALA A 498 2.72 -18.89 6.74
N LEU A 499 2.31 -17.70 6.32
CA LEU A 499 3.12 -16.48 6.54
C LEU A 499 3.19 -16.06 8.01
N ASN A 500 2.12 -16.31 8.79
CA ASN A 500 2.14 -16.05 10.23
C ASN A 500 3.16 -16.95 10.94
N GLU A 501 3.16 -18.25 10.63
CA GLU A 501 4.09 -19.21 11.22
C GLU A 501 5.57 -18.86 10.88
N GLU A 502 5.80 -18.42 9.64
CA GLU A 502 7.14 -18.05 9.18
C GLU A 502 7.67 -16.76 9.87
N VAL A 503 6.81 -15.76 10.04
CA VAL A 503 7.13 -14.51 10.76
C VAL A 503 7.36 -14.76 12.25
N GLU A 504 6.55 -15.63 12.87
CA GLU A 504 6.75 -15.99 14.30
C GLU A 504 8.10 -16.69 14.52
N ASN A 505 8.45 -17.63 13.63
CA ASN A 505 9.70 -18.37 13.72
C ASN A 505 10.94 -17.46 13.58
N LEU A 506 10.91 -16.55 12.61
CA LEU A 506 12.01 -15.60 12.41
C LEU A 506 12.14 -14.60 13.58
N THR A 507 11.04 -14.22 14.19
CA THR A 507 11.03 -13.33 15.36
C THR A 507 11.61 -14.01 16.60
N ALA A 508 11.32 -15.31 16.78
CA ALA A 508 11.89 -16.11 17.87
C ALA A 508 13.40 -16.26 17.73
N LYS A 509 13.89 -16.56 16.52
CA LYS A 509 15.34 -16.68 16.24
C LYS A 509 16.10 -15.39 16.55
N LYS A 510 15.52 -14.23 16.21
CA LYS A 510 16.09 -12.91 16.50
C LYS A 510 16.35 -12.71 18.01
N THR A 511 15.44 -13.15 18.85
CA THR A 511 15.55 -12.96 20.29
C THR A 511 16.73 -13.78 20.87
N VAL A 512 16.90 -15.00 20.34
CA VAL A 512 17.98 -15.91 20.79
C VAL A 512 19.36 -15.36 20.43
N PHE A 513 19.52 -14.74 19.25
CA PHE A 513 20.79 -14.16 18.83
C PHE A 513 21.25 -13.00 19.74
N TYR A 514 20.32 -12.13 20.15
CA TYR A 514 20.64 -11.02 21.05
C TYR A 514 21.09 -11.47 22.45
N GLU A 515 20.54 -12.58 22.95
CA GLU A 515 20.95 -13.11 24.27
C GLU A 515 22.36 -13.72 24.22
N TYR A 516 22.73 -14.34 23.11
CA TYR A 516 24.06 -14.89 22.91
C TYR A 516 25.16 -13.82 22.94
N GLU A 517 25.01 -12.72 22.22
CA GLU A 517 25.99 -11.62 22.19
C GLU A 517 26.29 -11.06 23.59
N LYS A 518 25.27 -10.93 24.40
CA LYS A 518 25.41 -10.39 25.76
C LYS A 518 26.25 -11.27 26.68
N GLU A 519 26.20 -12.58 26.49
CA GLU A 519 26.98 -13.51 27.31
C GLU A 519 28.43 -13.62 26.88
N MET A 520 28.75 -13.53 25.60
CA MET A 520 30.13 -13.58 25.11
C MET A 520 31.00 -12.45 25.63
N LEU A 521 30.45 -11.25 25.77
CA LEU A 521 31.14 -10.10 26.36
C LEU A 521 31.55 -10.31 27.85
N LYS A 522 30.85 -11.18 28.56
CA LYS A 522 31.19 -11.49 29.96
C LYS A 522 32.35 -12.50 30.07
N LYS A 523 32.43 -13.48 29.16
CA LYS A 523 33.48 -14.51 29.09
C LYS A 523 34.86 -13.89 28.88
N GLU A 524 34.95 -12.90 28.01
CA GLU A 524 36.19 -12.23 27.61
C GLU A 524 36.89 -11.48 28.82
N ARG A 525 36.08 -10.89 29.70
CA ARG A 525 36.60 -10.18 30.89
C ARG A 525 37.31 -11.11 31.88
N VAL A 526 36.79 -12.31 32.09
CA VAL A 526 37.35 -13.27 33.02
C VAL A 526 38.72 -13.79 32.57
N LEU A 527 38.92 -13.99 31.25
CA LEU A 527 40.18 -14.44 30.67
C LEU A 527 41.33 -13.45 30.92
N LEU A 528 41.04 -12.15 30.86
CA LEU A 528 42.06 -11.10 31.13
C LEU A 528 42.57 -11.08 32.58
N GLU A 529 41.72 -11.46 33.52
CA GLU A 529 42.08 -11.49 34.96
C GLU A 529 43.01 -12.69 35.32
N ILE A 530 42.80 -13.82 34.65
CA ILE A 530 43.60 -15.05 34.89
C ILE A 530 45.06 -14.81 34.53
N GLY A 531 45.36 -14.25 33.33
CA GLY A 531 46.72 -14.02 32.89
C GLY A 531 47.55 -13.09 33.77
N LYS A 532 46.92 -12.15 34.46
CA LYS A 532 47.60 -11.27 35.41
C LYS A 532 48.05 -12.00 36.69
N LYS A 533 47.25 -12.92 37.18
CA LYS A 533 47.52 -13.66 38.43
C LYS A 533 48.64 -14.69 38.28
N GLU A 534 48.75 -15.35 37.15
CA GLU A 534 49.82 -16.33 36.88
C GLU A 534 51.23 -15.70 36.89
N LEU A 535 51.37 -14.46 36.36
CA LEU A 535 52.62 -13.71 36.38
C LEU A 535 53.07 -13.31 37.79
N GLU A 536 52.15 -13.06 38.71
CA GLU A 536 52.45 -12.71 40.12
C GLU A 536 53.02 -13.90 40.86
N ILE A 537 52.45 -15.10 40.69
CA ILE A 537 52.89 -16.34 41.37
C ILE A 537 54.35 -16.70 41.07
N ASN A 538 54.78 -16.59 39.81
CA ASN A 538 56.14 -16.96 39.40
C ASN A 538 57.22 -16.06 40.02
N LYS A 539 56.96 -14.77 40.21
CA LYS A 539 57.89 -13.81 40.82
C LYS A 539 58.14 -14.09 42.29
N ILE A 540 57.15 -14.62 42.99
CA ILE A 540 57.20 -14.88 44.45
C ILE A 540 58.12 -16.08 44.74
N LYS A 541 58.05 -17.15 43.92
CA LYS A 541 58.83 -18.38 44.12
C LYS A 541 60.33 -18.15 44.03
N GLN A 542 60.81 -17.36 43.08
CA GLN A 542 62.22 -17.09 42.88
C GLN A 542 62.90 -16.33 44.03
N LYS A 543 62.10 -15.53 44.78
CA LYS A 543 62.67 -14.79 45.97
C LYS A 543 62.92 -15.64 47.14
N LEU A 544 62.21 -16.75 47.35
CA LEU A 544 62.33 -17.62 48.51
C LEU A 544 63.62 -18.43 48.51
N GLU A 545 64.00 -18.97 47.40
CA GLU A 545 65.20 -19.82 47.23
C GLU A 545 66.53 -19.12 47.55
N LYS A 546 66.65 -17.84 47.21
CA LYS A 546 67.84 -17.04 47.39
C LYS A 546 68.12 -16.68 48.88
N TRP A 547 67.09 -16.64 49.72
CA TRP A 547 67.18 -16.28 51.14
C TRP A 547 67.80 -17.40 51.93
N GLU A 548 67.49 -18.66 51.69
CA GLU A 548 67.96 -19.82 52.47
C GLU A 548 69.45 -20.01 52.44
N SER A 549 70.15 -19.68 51.36
CA SER A 549 71.56 -19.87 51.15
C SER A 549 72.49 -18.88 51.87
N ASN A 550 71.92 -17.77 52.41
CA ASN A 550 72.72 -16.69 52.99
C ASN A 550 72.45 -16.39 54.49
N LYS A 551 71.66 -17.22 55.15
CA LYS A 551 71.16 -17.01 56.54
C LYS A 551 72.23 -16.74 57.61
N THR A 552 73.36 -17.44 57.55
CA THR A 552 74.46 -17.33 58.53
C THR A 552 75.21 -15.99 58.47
N LYS A 553 75.30 -15.37 57.32
CA LYS A 553 75.96 -14.06 57.16
C LYS A 553 75.06 -12.87 57.59
N LEU A 554 73.78 -13.12 57.76
CA LEU A 554 72.80 -12.12 58.13
C LEU A 554 72.89 -11.70 59.63
N GLU A 555 73.35 -12.62 60.51
CA GLU A 555 73.43 -12.39 61.98
C GLU A 555 74.55 -11.42 62.35
N GLU A 556 75.70 -11.39 61.60
CA GLU A 556 76.82 -10.52 61.89
C GLU A 556 76.62 -9.03 61.49
N ASN A 557 75.71 -8.74 60.68
CA ASN A 557 75.39 -7.37 60.26
C ASN A 557 74.16 -6.77 60.96
N ALA A 558 73.68 -7.35 62.07
CA ALA A 558 72.43 -7.07 62.75
C ALA A 558 72.16 -5.60 63.13
N ASP A 559 73.24 -4.87 63.49
CA ASP A 559 73.08 -3.46 63.89
C ASP A 559 72.94 -2.50 62.68
N ILE A 560 73.58 -2.81 61.56
CA ILE A 560 73.42 -2.09 60.33
C ILE A 560 72.06 -2.47 59.72
N ASP A 561 71.65 -3.73 59.84
CA ASP A 561 70.37 -4.22 59.39
C ASP A 561 69.19 -3.57 60.08
N LYS A 562 69.33 -3.23 61.35
CA LYS A 562 68.24 -2.51 62.08
C LYS A 562 67.97 -1.13 61.49
N LYS A 563 69.02 -0.41 61.04
CA LYS A 563 68.96 0.87 60.37
C LYS A 563 68.49 0.71 58.92
N ILE A 564 68.99 -0.35 58.21
CA ILE A 564 68.51 -0.73 56.88
C ILE A 564 67.06 -1.16 56.97
N LEU A 565 66.65 -1.95 57.96
CA LEU A 565 65.30 -2.41 58.14
C LEU A 565 64.29 -1.26 58.27
N THR A 566 64.66 -0.21 59.02
CA THR A 566 63.81 0.99 59.15
C THR A 566 63.72 1.78 57.84
N THR A 567 64.82 1.81 57.02
CA THR A 567 64.88 2.45 55.77
C THR A 567 64.16 1.60 54.70
N ASP A 568 64.32 0.28 54.72
CA ASP A 568 63.66 -0.67 53.89
C ASP A 568 62.14 -0.69 54.12
N SER A 569 61.72 -0.63 55.39
CA SER A 569 60.29 -0.48 55.73
C SER A 569 59.67 0.77 55.10
N LYS A 570 60.44 1.88 55.07
CA LYS A 570 60.04 3.11 54.40
C LYS A 570 60.02 2.93 52.89
N LEU A 571 61.03 2.26 52.34
CA LEU A 571 61.08 2.00 50.87
C LEU A 571 59.98 1.07 50.43
N ASP A 572 59.60 0.09 51.25
CA ASP A 572 58.53 -0.85 50.87
C ASP A 572 57.14 -0.21 50.97
N ILE A 573 56.95 0.69 51.94
CA ILE A 573 55.73 1.55 51.93
C ILE A 573 55.70 2.40 50.72
N LEU A 574 56.80 3.11 50.39
CA LEU A 574 56.89 3.99 49.27
C LEU A 574 56.73 3.23 47.91
N LYS A 575 57.22 2.00 47.79
CA LYS A 575 57.00 1.14 46.62
C LYS A 575 55.57 0.66 46.53
N SER A 576 55.00 0.22 47.65
CA SER A 576 53.59 -0.16 47.70
C SER A 576 52.70 0.99 47.33
N ASP A 577 52.99 2.18 47.86
CA ASP A 577 52.24 3.40 47.50
C ASP A 577 52.42 3.74 46.03
N LYS A 578 53.67 3.59 45.49
CA LYS A 578 53.95 3.76 44.06
C LYS A 578 53.16 2.77 43.21
N ASP A 579 53.21 1.47 43.55
CA ASP A 579 52.51 0.43 42.79
C ASP A 579 50.98 0.58 42.88
N ASN A 580 50.47 1.02 44.01
CA ASN A 580 49.06 1.36 44.17
C ASN A 580 48.65 2.54 43.28
N LEU A 581 49.49 3.60 43.31
CA LEU A 581 49.24 4.79 42.50
C LEU A 581 49.28 4.48 40.98
N ILE A 582 50.23 3.60 40.58
CA ILE A 582 50.29 3.14 39.18
C ILE A 582 49.04 2.37 38.79
N ARG A 583 48.54 1.47 39.66
CA ARG A 583 47.29 0.72 39.42
C ARG A 583 46.08 1.63 39.35
N GLU A 584 46.01 2.65 40.22
CA GLU A 584 44.95 3.65 40.15
C GLU A 584 45.00 4.44 38.84
N ILE A 585 46.20 4.88 38.41
CA ILE A 585 46.39 5.59 37.13
C ILE A 585 45.96 4.68 35.94
N GLU A 586 46.37 3.41 35.93
CA GLU A 586 45.98 2.45 34.92
C GLU A 586 44.47 2.12 34.98
N GLY A 587 43.91 1.96 36.15
CA GLY A 587 42.49 1.76 36.36
C GLY A 587 41.65 2.94 35.86
N ASN A 588 42.08 4.16 36.21
CA ASN A 588 41.45 5.37 35.76
C ASN A 588 41.57 5.55 34.22
N ALA A 589 42.74 5.20 33.63
CA ALA A 589 42.94 5.24 32.19
C ALA A 589 42.00 4.27 31.44
N ASN A 590 41.82 3.08 31.99
CA ASN A 590 40.86 2.11 31.43
C ASN A 590 39.39 2.60 31.58
N SER A 591 39.07 3.19 32.72
CA SER A 591 37.72 3.78 32.93
C SER A 591 37.47 4.96 31.99
N ILE A 592 38.45 5.83 31.75
CA ILE A 592 38.40 6.90 30.78
C ILE A 592 38.11 6.33 29.39
N LYS A 593 38.84 5.28 28.99
CA LYS A 593 38.63 4.62 27.69
C LYS A 593 37.21 4.04 27.55
N ASN A 594 36.73 3.39 28.62
CA ASN A 594 35.36 2.85 28.64
C ASN A 594 34.30 3.96 28.47
N SER A 595 34.50 5.09 29.17
CA SER A 595 33.64 6.25 29.03
C SER A 595 33.71 6.85 27.58
N GLU A 596 34.88 6.85 26.96
CA GLU A 596 35.06 7.28 25.56
C GLU A 596 34.33 6.33 24.59
N ASP A 597 34.41 5.03 24.81
CA ASP A 597 33.71 4.04 24.00
C ASP A 597 32.18 4.18 24.14
N LEU A 598 31.68 4.39 25.37
CA LEU A 598 30.26 4.65 25.64
C LEU A 598 29.78 5.95 24.99
N ILE A 599 30.56 7.03 25.08
CA ILE A 599 30.25 8.31 24.45
C ILE A 599 30.16 8.12 22.93
N THR A 600 31.07 7.35 22.36
CA THR A 600 31.08 7.02 20.92
C THR A 600 29.83 6.22 20.54
N GLU A 601 29.46 5.22 21.33
CA GLU A 601 28.26 4.43 21.14
C GLU A 601 26.99 5.30 21.19
N TYR A 602 26.89 6.18 22.20
CA TYR A 602 25.77 7.11 22.31
C TYR A 602 25.67 8.07 21.12
N ASN A 603 26.80 8.59 20.66
CA ASN A 603 26.85 9.46 19.46
C ASN A 603 26.41 8.73 18.18
N ILE A 604 26.79 7.47 18.03
CA ILE A 604 26.34 6.61 16.93
C ILE A 604 24.82 6.40 16.98
N LYS A 605 24.27 6.14 18.19
CA LYS A 605 22.81 6.00 18.39
C LYS A 605 22.08 7.30 18.07
N ILE A 606 22.56 8.44 18.54
CA ILE A 606 21.98 9.76 18.24
C ILE A 606 22.03 10.04 16.73
N SER A 607 23.15 9.73 16.07
CA SER A 607 23.26 9.90 14.62
C SER A 607 22.27 9.01 13.85
N LYS A 608 22.06 7.78 14.31
CA LYS A 608 21.06 6.88 13.73
C LYS A 608 19.64 7.42 13.92
N ILE A 609 19.30 7.89 15.12
CA ILE A 609 17.97 8.48 15.40
C ILE A 609 17.75 9.73 14.54
N LYS A 610 18.77 10.57 14.33
CA LYS A 610 18.64 11.72 13.41
C LYS A 610 18.31 11.28 11.99
N LYS A 611 19.02 10.26 11.49
CA LYS A 611 18.73 9.71 10.16
C LYS A 611 17.35 9.06 10.08
N GLU A 612 16.90 8.42 11.16
CA GLU A 612 15.54 7.90 11.25
C GLU A 612 14.50 9.03 11.15
N ASN A 613 14.72 10.14 11.84
CA ASN A 613 13.82 11.30 11.76
C ASN A 613 13.77 11.89 10.33
N GLU A 614 14.91 12.01 9.65
CA GLU A 614 14.96 12.45 8.26
C GLU A 614 14.16 11.51 7.33
N VAL A 615 14.29 10.20 7.53
CA VAL A 615 13.51 9.19 6.78
C VAL A 615 12.02 9.25 7.15
N GLU A 616 11.69 9.49 8.42
CA GLU A 616 10.31 9.66 8.86
C GLU A 616 9.63 10.85 8.18
N GLU A 617 10.33 11.98 8.07
CA GLU A 617 9.84 13.17 7.36
C GLU A 617 9.52 12.86 5.90
N ILE A 618 10.36 12.04 5.22
CA ILE A 618 10.10 11.61 3.85
C ILE A 618 8.83 10.77 3.78
N PHE A 619 8.63 9.81 4.70
CA PHE A 619 7.42 9.00 4.74
C PHE A 619 6.18 9.87 5.01
N ARG A 620 6.25 10.78 5.96
CA ARG A 620 5.15 11.70 6.29
C ARG A 620 4.80 12.62 5.12
N ALA A 621 5.81 13.18 4.46
CA ALA A 621 5.61 13.99 3.26
C ALA A 621 4.92 13.18 2.15
N TYR A 622 5.40 11.97 1.87
CA TYR A 622 4.79 11.08 0.87
C TYR A 622 3.33 10.76 1.19
N LEU A 623 3.04 10.41 2.46
CA LEU A 623 1.68 10.12 2.92
C LEU A 623 0.77 11.35 2.87
N THR A 624 1.29 12.54 3.07
CA THR A 624 0.55 13.79 2.90
C THR A 624 0.23 14.04 1.44
N VAL A 625 1.21 13.84 0.55
CA VAL A 625 1.07 14.00 -0.90
C VAL A 625 -0.02 13.08 -1.46
N PHE A 626 0.02 11.79 -1.13
CA PHE A 626 -0.93 10.79 -1.63
C PHE A 626 -2.15 10.58 -0.74
N GLY A 627 -2.22 11.26 0.40
CA GLY A 627 -3.34 11.22 1.33
C GLY A 627 -4.60 11.91 0.80
N LYS A 628 -5.68 11.79 1.55
CA LYS A 628 -7.00 12.35 1.18
C LYS A 628 -6.99 13.86 0.87
N ASN A 629 -6.14 14.62 1.54
CA ASN A 629 -6.02 16.07 1.37
C ASN A 629 -4.87 16.48 0.44
N GLY A 630 -4.18 15.51 -0.16
CA GLY A 630 -3.06 15.70 -1.08
C GLY A 630 -3.50 15.84 -2.54
N ILE A 631 -2.71 15.26 -3.43
CA ILE A 631 -2.92 15.29 -4.89
C ILE A 631 -4.33 14.78 -5.27
N ILE A 632 -4.84 13.76 -4.59
CA ILE A 632 -6.17 13.19 -4.84
C ILE A 632 -7.24 14.29 -4.77
N LYS A 633 -7.23 15.11 -3.71
CA LYS A 633 -8.18 16.23 -3.55
C LYS A 633 -8.07 17.23 -4.69
N THR A 634 -6.86 17.56 -5.07
CA THR A 634 -6.58 18.57 -6.11
C THR A 634 -7.05 18.05 -7.47
N ILE A 635 -6.75 16.79 -7.82
CA ILE A 635 -7.24 16.17 -9.07
C ILE A 635 -8.76 16.13 -9.10
N VAL A 636 -9.42 15.72 -8.02
CA VAL A 636 -10.90 15.68 -7.97
C VAL A 636 -11.46 17.09 -8.15
N LYS A 637 -10.89 18.11 -7.48
CA LYS A 637 -11.31 19.51 -7.66
C LYS A 637 -11.15 20.02 -9.10
N SER A 638 -10.14 19.57 -9.81
CA SER A 638 -9.90 19.97 -11.21
C SER A 638 -10.76 19.19 -12.21
N VAL A 639 -11.04 17.91 -11.93
CA VAL A 639 -11.88 17.07 -12.80
C VAL A 639 -13.36 17.41 -12.70
N VAL A 640 -13.85 17.73 -11.49
CA VAL A 640 -15.28 18.00 -11.26
C VAL A 640 -15.84 19.13 -12.13
N PRO A 641 -15.18 20.27 -12.36
CA PRO A 641 -15.66 21.30 -13.28
C PRO A 641 -15.79 20.80 -14.72
N LYS A 642 -14.86 19.95 -15.19
CA LYS A 642 -14.92 19.36 -16.55
C LYS A 642 -16.10 18.40 -16.66
N LEU A 643 -16.31 17.56 -15.63
CA LEU A 643 -17.49 16.69 -15.56
C LEU A 643 -18.79 17.49 -15.60
N ASN A 644 -18.87 18.56 -14.84
CA ASN A 644 -20.04 19.43 -14.79
C ASN A 644 -20.29 20.12 -16.13
N SER A 645 -19.23 20.53 -16.84
CA SER A 645 -19.35 21.10 -18.20
C SER A 645 -19.91 20.07 -19.17
N GLU A 646 -19.45 18.83 -19.13
CA GLU A 646 -19.97 17.75 -19.98
C GLU A 646 -21.40 17.36 -19.59
N LEU A 647 -21.74 17.33 -18.30
CA LEU A 647 -23.12 17.12 -17.84
C LEU A 647 -24.04 18.21 -18.35
N MET A 648 -23.61 19.46 -18.27
CA MET A 648 -24.36 20.60 -18.82
C MET A 648 -24.56 20.42 -20.33
N ARG A 649 -23.52 20.08 -21.08
CA ARG A 649 -23.62 19.85 -22.55
C ARG A 649 -24.58 18.72 -22.89
N LEU A 650 -24.58 17.65 -22.10
CA LEU A 650 -25.40 16.48 -22.34
C LEU A 650 -26.88 16.72 -22.00
N LEU A 651 -27.17 17.51 -20.96
CA LEU A 651 -28.50 17.76 -20.44
C LEU A 651 -29.13 19.09 -20.98
N SER A 652 -28.34 19.96 -21.57
CA SER A 652 -28.87 21.20 -22.15
C SER A 652 -29.99 20.90 -23.18
N ASP A 653 -31.06 21.69 -23.16
CA ASP A 653 -32.25 21.51 -24.00
C ASP A 653 -32.99 20.15 -23.84
N VAL A 654 -32.49 19.28 -22.98
CA VAL A 654 -33.13 17.99 -22.66
C VAL A 654 -33.99 18.12 -21.39
N THR A 655 -33.51 18.95 -20.43
CA THR A 655 -34.18 19.12 -19.15
C THR A 655 -34.30 20.60 -18.76
N ASN A 656 -35.26 20.89 -17.88
CA ASN A 656 -35.38 22.17 -17.24
C ASN A 656 -34.51 22.28 -15.96
N PHE A 657 -33.63 21.32 -15.75
CA PHE A 657 -32.70 21.30 -14.61
C PHE A 657 -31.29 20.94 -15.07
N MET A 658 -30.31 21.36 -14.30
CA MET A 658 -28.91 20.97 -14.44
C MET A 658 -28.52 20.02 -13.32
N VAL A 659 -27.56 19.18 -13.60
CA VAL A 659 -26.95 18.27 -12.63
C VAL A 659 -25.53 18.71 -12.37
N GLU A 660 -25.17 18.85 -11.12
CA GLU A 660 -23.82 19.21 -10.70
C GLU A 660 -23.26 18.16 -9.73
N ILE A 661 -22.01 17.80 -9.99
CA ILE A 661 -21.17 17.06 -9.07
C ILE A 661 -20.48 18.09 -8.18
N ARG A 662 -20.63 17.97 -6.89
CA ARG A 662 -19.94 18.85 -5.90
C ARG A 662 -19.13 18.00 -4.94
N VAL A 663 -18.06 18.56 -4.45
CA VAL A 663 -17.21 17.97 -3.41
C VAL A 663 -17.32 18.85 -2.18
N ASN A 664 -17.81 18.29 -1.09
CA ASN A 664 -17.95 19.02 0.17
C ASN A 664 -16.60 19.14 0.91
N ASP A 665 -16.55 19.87 2.02
CA ASP A 665 -15.34 20.09 2.81
C ASP A 665 -14.73 18.80 3.39
N LYS A 666 -15.54 17.74 3.51
CA LYS A 666 -15.10 16.39 3.93
C LYS A 666 -14.53 15.56 2.77
N ASN A 667 -14.40 16.15 1.57
CA ASN A 667 -14.04 15.47 0.33
C ASN A 667 -15.03 14.36 -0.07
N GLU A 668 -16.30 14.51 0.27
CA GLU A 668 -17.35 13.61 -0.13
C GLU A 668 -18.02 14.14 -1.39
N VAL A 669 -18.39 13.22 -2.30
CA VAL A 669 -19.04 13.56 -3.56
C VAL A 669 -20.55 13.61 -3.39
N GLU A 670 -21.11 14.75 -3.73
CA GLU A 670 -22.55 15.01 -3.71
C GLU A 670 -23.05 15.30 -5.13
N PHE A 671 -24.22 14.79 -5.45
CA PHE A 671 -24.93 15.12 -6.69
C PHE A 671 -26.05 16.08 -6.38
N TRP A 672 -26.00 17.20 -7.02
CA TRP A 672 -26.98 18.29 -6.87
C TRP A 672 -27.76 18.48 -8.16
N MET A 673 -28.99 18.87 -8.03
CA MET A 673 -29.84 19.29 -9.11
C MET A 673 -30.21 20.75 -8.92
N VAL A 674 -30.07 21.52 -9.97
CA VAL A 674 -30.37 22.95 -9.99
C VAL A 674 -31.49 23.16 -11.02
N ASP A 675 -32.62 23.62 -10.59
CA ASP A 675 -33.72 23.98 -11.47
C ASP A 675 -33.36 25.23 -12.27
N ASN A 676 -33.49 25.16 -13.61
CA ASN A 676 -33.05 26.25 -14.48
C ASN A 676 -33.94 27.51 -14.36
N ASP A 677 -35.20 27.33 -14.10
CA ASP A 677 -36.17 28.45 -14.06
C ASP A 677 -36.15 29.17 -12.70
N THR A 678 -36.12 28.40 -11.61
CA THR A 678 -36.20 28.93 -10.26
C THR A 678 -34.83 29.11 -9.59
N GLY A 679 -33.81 28.43 -10.07
CA GLY A 679 -32.48 28.34 -9.44
C GLY A 679 -32.50 27.61 -8.09
N ILE A 680 -33.58 26.89 -7.77
CA ILE A 680 -33.66 26.09 -6.54
C ILE A 680 -32.75 24.89 -6.67
N GLU A 681 -31.91 24.70 -5.65
CA GLU A 681 -30.98 23.59 -5.55
C GLU A 681 -31.52 22.51 -4.62
N LYS A 682 -31.43 21.25 -5.03
CA LYS A 682 -31.74 20.10 -4.16
C LYS A 682 -30.76 18.97 -4.39
N LEU A 683 -30.57 18.14 -3.38
CA LEU A 683 -29.80 16.90 -3.57
C LEU A 683 -30.54 15.99 -4.56
N LEU A 684 -29.82 15.46 -5.53
CA LEU A 684 -30.36 14.60 -6.57
C LEU A 684 -31.06 13.34 -6.02
N VAL A 685 -30.63 12.86 -4.83
CA VAL A 685 -31.29 11.75 -4.13
C VAL A 685 -32.76 12.03 -3.79
N THR A 686 -33.17 13.29 -3.71
CA THR A 686 -34.56 13.70 -3.46
C THR A 686 -35.36 13.95 -4.76
N GLY A 687 -34.75 13.71 -5.91
CA GLY A 687 -35.36 13.89 -7.21
C GLY A 687 -36.47 12.87 -7.50
N SER A 688 -37.37 13.22 -8.43
CA SER A 688 -38.37 12.32 -8.99
C SER A 688 -37.75 11.15 -9.75
N GLY A 689 -38.52 10.14 -10.04
CA GLY A 689 -38.02 8.97 -10.80
C GLY A 689 -37.42 9.34 -12.16
N PHE A 690 -38.06 10.26 -12.90
CA PHE A 690 -37.55 10.76 -14.19
C PHE A 690 -36.23 11.54 -13.99
N GLU A 691 -36.22 12.49 -13.06
CA GLU A 691 -35.02 13.29 -12.74
C GLU A 691 -33.83 12.40 -12.36
N LYS A 692 -34.05 11.43 -11.47
CA LYS A 692 -33.01 10.47 -11.08
C LYS A 692 -32.51 9.62 -12.25
N THR A 693 -33.42 9.08 -13.06
CA THR A 693 -33.07 8.21 -14.17
C THR A 693 -32.21 8.96 -15.19
N LEU A 694 -32.67 10.13 -15.64
CA LEU A 694 -31.96 10.89 -16.66
C LEU A 694 -30.62 11.45 -16.15
N SER A 695 -30.61 11.93 -14.90
CA SER A 695 -29.37 12.37 -14.27
C SER A 695 -28.36 11.23 -14.10
N SER A 696 -28.82 10.04 -13.70
CA SER A 696 -27.96 8.87 -13.59
C SER A 696 -27.35 8.46 -14.92
N LEU A 697 -28.17 8.47 -15.97
CA LEU A 697 -27.72 8.20 -17.34
C LEU A 697 -26.65 9.22 -17.77
N ALA A 698 -26.89 10.50 -17.51
CA ALA A 698 -25.97 11.57 -17.86
C ALA A 698 -24.65 11.47 -17.08
N ILE A 699 -24.72 11.32 -15.75
CA ILE A 699 -23.53 11.17 -14.91
C ILE A 699 -22.70 9.98 -15.41
N ARG A 700 -23.33 8.84 -15.65
CA ARG A 700 -22.64 7.63 -16.07
C ARG A 700 -22.00 7.77 -17.45
N THR A 701 -22.70 8.38 -18.40
CA THR A 701 -22.17 8.67 -19.74
C THR A 701 -20.93 9.56 -19.65
N VAL A 702 -21.01 10.65 -18.88
CA VAL A 702 -19.89 11.57 -18.70
C VAL A 702 -18.72 10.91 -17.98
N LEU A 703 -18.99 10.16 -16.91
CA LEU A 703 -17.95 9.42 -16.20
C LEU A 703 -17.22 8.43 -17.12
N THR A 704 -17.95 7.74 -18.00
CA THR A 704 -17.35 6.80 -18.96
C THR A 704 -16.45 7.53 -19.96
N LYS A 705 -16.78 8.76 -20.38
CA LYS A 705 -15.95 9.57 -21.29
C LYS A 705 -14.59 9.92 -20.68
N VAL A 706 -14.56 10.30 -19.42
CA VAL A 706 -13.32 10.68 -18.71
C VAL A 706 -12.64 9.50 -18.04
N SER A 707 -13.20 8.30 -18.18
CA SER A 707 -12.78 7.11 -17.46
C SER A 707 -11.37 6.66 -17.86
N CYS A 708 -10.60 6.27 -16.84
CA CYS A 708 -9.38 5.49 -16.96
C CYS A 708 -9.63 3.99 -17.18
N LEU A 709 -10.87 3.55 -17.11
CA LEU A 709 -11.24 2.16 -17.32
C LEU A 709 -11.23 1.82 -18.81
N PRO A 710 -11.08 0.55 -19.19
CA PRO A 710 -11.16 0.14 -20.57
C PRO A 710 -12.45 0.64 -21.22
N ARG A 711 -12.33 1.21 -22.42
CA ARG A 711 -13.47 1.79 -23.15
C ARG A 711 -13.85 0.90 -24.32
N PRO A 712 -14.88 0.07 -24.17
CA PRO A 712 -15.43 -0.64 -25.30
C PRO A 712 -16.23 0.31 -26.19
N ASN A 713 -16.32 -0.05 -27.48
CA ASN A 713 -17.12 0.70 -28.47
C ASN A 713 -18.63 0.54 -28.30
N ILE A 714 -19.05 -0.21 -27.27
CA ILE A 714 -20.45 -0.56 -27.02
C ILE A 714 -20.88 -0.02 -25.66
N THR A 715 -22.06 0.56 -25.55
CA THR A 715 -22.79 0.75 -24.31
C THR A 715 -24.18 0.14 -24.39
N VAL A 716 -24.67 -0.39 -23.28
CA VAL A 716 -25.96 -1.08 -23.20
C VAL A 716 -26.86 -0.40 -22.19
N PHE A 717 -28.03 -0.01 -22.57
CA PHE A 717 -29.08 0.52 -21.71
C PHE A 717 -30.24 -0.49 -21.68
N ASP A 718 -30.34 -1.22 -20.55
CA ASP A 718 -31.32 -2.29 -20.41
C ASP A 718 -32.45 -1.86 -19.48
N GLU A 719 -33.64 -1.66 -20.08
CA GLU A 719 -34.90 -1.27 -19.45
C GLU A 719 -34.80 0.02 -18.59
N VAL A 720 -33.91 0.94 -19.00
CA VAL A 720 -33.64 2.18 -18.24
C VAL A 720 -34.77 3.20 -18.32
N LEU A 721 -35.68 3.05 -19.28
CA LEU A 721 -36.76 4.00 -19.55
C LEU A 721 -38.08 3.69 -18.82
N GLY A 722 -38.13 2.70 -17.94
CA GLY A 722 -39.35 2.26 -17.29
C GLY A 722 -40.03 3.32 -16.39
N LYS A 723 -39.29 4.35 -15.97
CA LYS A 723 -39.80 5.48 -15.18
C LYS A 723 -40.04 6.75 -15.99
N VAL A 724 -39.88 6.70 -17.28
CA VAL A 724 -40.07 7.82 -18.19
C VAL A 724 -41.51 7.80 -18.74
N SER A 725 -42.24 8.88 -18.50
CA SER A 725 -43.57 9.04 -19.13
C SER A 725 -43.44 9.24 -20.62
N ASN A 726 -44.46 8.89 -21.38
CA ASN A 726 -44.47 9.09 -22.86
C ASN A 726 -44.26 10.55 -23.25
N GLU A 727 -44.71 11.50 -22.40
CA GLU A 727 -44.54 12.94 -22.66
C GLU A 727 -43.07 13.38 -22.62
N ASN A 728 -42.25 12.70 -21.84
CA ASN A 728 -40.82 13.01 -21.66
C ASN A 728 -39.94 12.19 -22.65
N LEU A 729 -40.51 11.30 -23.45
CA LEU A 729 -39.75 10.44 -24.36
C LEU A 729 -39.02 11.22 -25.45
N GLU A 730 -39.60 12.29 -25.95
CA GLU A 730 -38.93 13.12 -26.94
C GLU A 730 -37.65 13.75 -26.41
N GLN A 731 -37.69 14.28 -25.19
CA GLN A 731 -36.51 14.82 -24.50
C GLN A 731 -35.44 13.75 -24.28
N VAL A 732 -35.85 12.55 -23.90
CA VAL A 732 -34.94 11.41 -23.77
C VAL A 732 -34.35 10.98 -25.11
N GLY A 733 -35.10 11.10 -26.18
CA GLY A 733 -34.62 10.88 -27.57
C GLY A 733 -33.48 11.86 -27.92
N ILE A 734 -33.67 13.14 -27.59
CA ILE A 734 -32.60 14.16 -27.75
C ILE A 734 -31.37 13.80 -26.90
N PHE A 735 -31.58 13.35 -25.67
CA PHE A 735 -30.49 12.87 -24.84
C PHE A 735 -29.69 11.74 -25.48
N PHE A 736 -30.37 10.70 -25.97
CA PHE A 736 -29.70 9.57 -26.63
C PHE A 736 -29.03 9.95 -27.93
N SER A 737 -29.55 10.92 -28.68
CA SER A 737 -28.87 11.45 -29.87
C SER A 737 -27.51 12.06 -29.54
N ARG A 738 -27.37 12.65 -28.36
CA ARG A 738 -26.08 13.17 -27.83
C ARG A 738 -25.18 12.08 -27.25
N VAL A 739 -25.76 11.00 -26.73
CA VAL A 739 -24.99 9.85 -26.24
C VAL A 739 -24.18 9.19 -27.35
N LYS A 740 -24.61 9.29 -28.59
CA LYS A 740 -23.85 8.84 -29.77
C LYS A 740 -22.47 9.49 -29.89
N ASP A 741 -22.29 10.72 -29.41
CA ASP A 741 -21.00 11.41 -29.46
C ASP A 741 -19.96 10.77 -28.48
N TYR A 742 -20.45 9.93 -27.56
CA TYR A 742 -19.64 9.29 -26.54
C TYR A 742 -19.35 7.82 -26.83
N PHE A 743 -20.25 7.15 -27.60
CA PHE A 743 -20.14 5.72 -27.91
C PHE A 743 -20.49 5.46 -29.38
N GLU A 744 -19.71 4.61 -30.02
CA GLU A 744 -19.97 4.25 -31.42
C GLU A 744 -21.25 3.41 -31.56
N ASN A 745 -21.52 2.54 -30.61
CA ASN A 745 -22.68 1.64 -30.61
C ASN A 745 -23.45 1.77 -29.29
N VAL A 746 -24.66 2.23 -29.34
CA VAL A 746 -25.59 2.39 -28.22
C VAL A 746 -26.71 1.36 -28.36
N PHE A 747 -26.66 0.31 -27.55
CA PHE A 747 -27.71 -0.70 -27.54
C PHE A 747 -28.80 -0.33 -26.54
N LEU A 748 -30.03 -0.17 -27.02
CA LEU A 748 -31.20 0.08 -26.20
C LEU A 748 -32.10 -1.15 -26.16
N ILE A 749 -32.36 -1.62 -24.94
CA ILE A 749 -33.35 -2.65 -24.68
C ILE A 749 -34.54 -1.97 -23.99
N THR A 750 -35.69 -1.96 -24.62
CA THR A 750 -36.90 -1.35 -24.06
C THR A 750 -38.14 -2.04 -24.59
N HIS A 751 -39.24 -1.89 -23.84
CA HIS A 751 -40.56 -2.31 -24.27
C HIS A 751 -41.37 -1.18 -24.91
N ASN A 752 -40.87 0.06 -24.88
CA ASN A 752 -41.56 1.20 -25.44
C ASN A 752 -41.34 1.27 -26.95
N PRO A 753 -42.41 1.13 -27.77
CA PRO A 753 -42.30 1.13 -29.22
C PRO A 753 -41.83 2.48 -29.80
N LEU A 754 -42.09 3.61 -29.11
CA LEU A 754 -41.71 4.95 -29.57
C LEU A 754 -40.19 5.12 -29.65
N VAL A 755 -39.43 4.34 -28.88
CA VAL A 755 -37.95 4.39 -28.88
C VAL A 755 -37.37 3.93 -30.23
N ARG A 756 -38.14 3.16 -31.03
CA ARG A 756 -37.71 2.76 -32.36
C ARG A 756 -37.52 3.96 -33.30
N GLU A 757 -38.23 5.04 -33.06
CA GLU A 757 -38.12 6.26 -33.89
C GLU A 757 -36.75 6.95 -33.72
N TRP A 758 -36.06 6.70 -32.61
CA TRP A 758 -34.73 7.26 -32.37
C TRP A 758 -33.59 6.39 -32.86
N SER A 759 -33.89 5.14 -33.25
CA SER A 759 -32.88 4.16 -33.57
C SER A 759 -32.36 4.32 -34.99
N ASP A 760 -31.05 4.20 -35.15
CA ASP A 760 -30.41 4.09 -36.45
C ASP A 760 -30.54 2.66 -37.00
N ASN A 761 -30.59 1.67 -36.08
CA ASN A 761 -30.70 0.25 -36.43
C ASN A 761 -31.66 -0.47 -35.48
N ILE A 762 -32.23 -1.56 -35.94
CA ILE A 762 -33.08 -2.46 -35.17
C ILE A 762 -32.54 -3.88 -35.35
N VAL A 763 -32.17 -4.52 -34.23
CA VAL A 763 -31.83 -5.93 -34.20
C VAL A 763 -33.01 -6.71 -33.64
N THR A 764 -33.63 -7.56 -34.47
CA THR A 764 -34.79 -8.33 -34.05
C THR A 764 -34.42 -9.76 -33.72
N ILE A 765 -34.78 -10.18 -32.52
CA ILE A 765 -34.64 -11.55 -32.06
C ILE A 765 -35.98 -12.27 -32.26
N ASN A 766 -36.01 -13.27 -33.13
CA ASN A 766 -37.18 -14.10 -33.32
C ASN A 766 -37.08 -15.34 -32.46
N LYS A 767 -38.11 -15.61 -31.67
CA LYS A 767 -38.19 -16.81 -30.86
C LYS A 767 -39.28 -17.74 -31.37
N GLU A 768 -38.84 -18.86 -31.89
CA GLU A 768 -39.71 -19.93 -32.37
C GLU A 768 -39.41 -21.22 -31.59
N ASN A 769 -40.44 -21.93 -31.16
CA ASN A 769 -40.29 -23.17 -30.37
C ASN A 769 -39.36 -23.02 -29.16
N ASN A 770 -39.44 -21.89 -28.48
CA ASN A 770 -38.58 -21.52 -27.34
C ASN A 770 -37.08 -21.33 -27.68
N ILE A 771 -36.72 -21.26 -28.95
CA ILE A 771 -35.37 -21.02 -29.43
C ILE A 771 -35.31 -19.64 -30.05
N SER A 772 -34.37 -18.83 -29.59
CA SER A 772 -34.11 -17.48 -30.09
C SER A 772 -33.11 -17.53 -31.23
N ASN A 773 -33.33 -16.74 -32.29
CA ASN A 773 -32.39 -16.56 -33.38
C ASN A 773 -32.36 -15.09 -33.81
N LEU A 774 -31.20 -14.61 -34.25
CA LEU A 774 -31.04 -13.32 -34.89
C LEU A 774 -31.47 -13.40 -36.35
N ARG A 775 -32.14 -12.36 -36.79
CA ARG A 775 -32.41 -12.12 -38.22
C ARG A 775 -31.56 -11.00 -38.75
#